data_c16fc1242935e47d11b5eba293f49274
#
_entry.id   c16fc1242935e47d11b5eba293f49274
#
_cell.length_a   1.000
_cell.length_b   1.000
_cell.length_c   1.000
_cell.angle_alpha   90.00
_cell.angle_beta   90.00
_cell.angle_gamma   90.00
#
_symmetry.space_group_name_H-M   'P 1'
#
loop_
_entity.id
_entity.type
_entity.pdbx_description
1 polymer ?
#
loop_
_entity_poly.entity_id
_entity_poly.type
_entity_poly.pdbx_seq_one_letter_code
_entity_poly.pdbx_strand_id
1 'polypeptide(L)'
;MKNAWLIAIFASVSLYTSAQKTVYVSPSGNDSWTGEQHKPFKSLHRALEENQKCPDTLFIQVASGDYLLDKPLDLSAKVTCPVVVRGNKDNMPRFLGAIRIQQWEKCGDRMYRAYIPEVKLYGYSFEQFFVNGKRAQLARTPDKDWFYVKGYEEYPYVSGVRSANYATQKIKLDKQDLSSLSGLSAEELSDVRFRFYHKWDITQKEVAYACPDSGFVYFHGGGMKPWNPISQGSRYIMYGYKAALDKPGEWFLDKSEGYVYYIPREGEDLSVAECFAPTLHQWIIAKGNKEALLKDIRFENLSFQYAAYSMPKFGNEPMQAAATVEAAVELEYVKNIRFVNCEMLHTGGYAVWLKTACSDNVIDHCYLADLGAGGVKIGSPWYINDSTLVCKRNVVNNSIITHAGSELPCGVGVAVFHASDNRITHNEISDLRYSGVSVGWVWGYNNSDAVWTNVLMKDGTVDFAQTPLISQAVRNLVAYNHIHHIGWGELSDMGAVYTLGESHGTRIVHNMIHDVLSYDYGGWGLYTDEGSTGVEMSSNLVYRCKSGGFHQHYGKENKIENNIFAFGHYYQVQYTRVEDHQSFSFKHNIILQDKGETLAGPWENGKIDMDYNLYWHLNGNPQFGKHSFSEWKKLKERHSVEMDPGFKDAVNDDFRFASKKAVRKIHFKPFDLTEVGVYGSSEWKEKARMPEESLELFREIAKVRLKK
;
A
#
# COMPACT_ATOMS: atom_id res chain seq x y z
N MET A 1 -62.77 59.62 4.05
CA MET A 1 -62.39 59.30 2.68
C MET A 1 -60.88 59.43 2.53
N LYS A 2 -60.13 58.37 2.62
CA LYS A 2 -58.72 58.28 2.24
C LYS A 2 -58.49 56.91 1.61
N ASN A 3 -58.32 56.87 0.30
CA ASN A 3 -58.03 55.68 -0.49
C ASN A 3 -56.59 55.28 -0.28
N ALA A 4 -56.35 54.05 0.21
CA ALA A 4 -55.02 53.45 0.23
C ALA A 4 -54.91 52.45 -0.95
N TRP A 5 -54.00 52.74 -1.86
CA TRP A 5 -53.64 51.85 -2.97
C TRP A 5 -52.63 50.84 -2.48
N LEU A 6 -53.03 49.55 -2.49
CA LEU A 6 -52.09 48.43 -2.31
C LEU A 6 -51.39 48.14 -3.65
N ILE A 7 -50.11 48.40 -3.72
CA ILE A 7 -49.24 47.94 -4.83
C ILE A 7 -48.75 46.54 -4.48
N ALA A 8 -49.30 45.54 -5.19
CA ALA A 8 -48.82 44.16 -5.12
C ALA A 8 -47.56 44.05 -5.98
N ILE A 9 -46.38 43.93 -5.33
CA ILE A 9 -45.13 43.59 -5.99
C ILE A 9 -45.11 42.08 -6.22
N PHE A 10 -45.32 41.62 -7.46
CA PHE A 10 -45.06 40.28 -7.90
C PHE A 10 -43.51 40.12 -8.00
N ALA A 11 -42.91 39.52 -7.01
CA ALA A 11 -41.57 38.99 -7.10
C ALA A 11 -41.56 37.73 -7.97
N SER A 12 -41.21 37.85 -9.23
CA SER A 12 -40.93 36.71 -10.08
C SER A 12 -39.69 36.01 -9.58
N VAL A 13 -39.86 34.94 -8.80
CA VAL A 13 -38.79 33.99 -8.50
C VAL A 13 -38.52 33.21 -9.77
N SER A 14 -37.51 33.64 -10.52
CA SER A 14 -36.97 32.84 -11.61
C SER A 14 -36.29 31.59 -10.99
N LEU A 15 -37.00 30.49 -11.01
CA LEU A 15 -36.42 29.18 -10.80
C LEU A 15 -35.41 28.95 -11.95
N TYR A 16 -34.15 29.23 -11.70
CA TYR A 16 -33.09 28.74 -12.55
C TYR A 16 -33.10 27.21 -12.43
N THR A 17 -33.77 26.52 -13.33
CA THR A 17 -33.58 25.11 -13.56
C THR A 17 -32.19 24.99 -14.19
N SER A 18 -31.22 24.61 -13.39
CA SER A 18 -29.89 24.25 -13.84
C SER A 18 -30.03 23.20 -14.96
N ALA A 19 -29.54 23.49 -16.14
CA ALA A 19 -29.65 22.61 -17.30
C ALA A 19 -28.62 21.50 -17.19
N GLN A 20 -28.97 20.42 -16.46
CA GLN A 20 -28.14 19.23 -16.34
C GLN A 20 -28.07 18.53 -17.70
N LYS A 21 -26.84 18.24 -18.14
CA LYS A 21 -26.62 17.45 -19.36
C LYS A 21 -26.34 16.00 -18.99
N THR A 22 -27.15 15.08 -19.49
CA THR A 22 -26.92 13.63 -19.32
C THR A 22 -26.56 12.99 -20.65
N VAL A 23 -25.49 12.20 -20.67
CA VAL A 23 -25.10 11.37 -21.80
C VAL A 23 -24.92 9.91 -21.33
N TYR A 24 -25.03 9.00 -22.28
CA TYR A 24 -25.02 7.56 -22.03
C TYR A 24 -23.85 6.90 -22.77
N VAL A 25 -23.25 5.92 -22.11
CA VAL A 25 -22.17 5.09 -22.66
C VAL A 25 -22.57 3.61 -22.56
N SER A 26 -22.35 2.85 -23.64
CA SER A 26 -22.67 1.43 -23.71
C SER A 26 -21.65 0.67 -24.56
N PRO A 27 -21.31 -0.60 -24.22
CA PRO A 27 -20.42 -1.42 -25.07
C PRO A 27 -20.97 -1.60 -26.49
N SER A 28 -22.29 -1.56 -26.67
CA SER A 28 -22.97 -1.61 -27.96
C SER A 28 -23.19 -0.24 -28.63
N GLY A 29 -22.64 0.84 -28.02
CA GLY A 29 -22.75 2.20 -28.54
C GLY A 29 -21.83 2.50 -29.71
N ASN A 30 -21.89 3.75 -30.17
CA ASN A 30 -21.01 4.25 -31.24
C ASN A 30 -20.62 5.72 -30.93
N ASP A 31 -19.35 6.03 -31.02
CA ASP A 31 -18.83 7.38 -30.69
C ASP A 31 -19.22 8.47 -31.70
N SER A 32 -19.79 8.06 -32.88
CA SER A 32 -20.38 8.99 -33.81
C SER A 32 -21.83 9.37 -33.48
N TRP A 33 -22.47 8.71 -32.50
CA TRP A 33 -23.83 9.00 -32.09
C TRP A 33 -23.94 10.23 -31.17
N THR A 34 -25.15 10.55 -30.76
CA THR A 34 -25.44 11.78 -30.00
C THR A 34 -25.21 11.67 -28.52
N GLY A 35 -25.00 10.46 -27.96
CA GLY A 35 -24.87 10.21 -26.55
C GLY A 35 -26.20 10.16 -25.79
N GLU A 36 -27.35 10.19 -26.50
CA GLU A 36 -28.66 9.98 -25.90
C GLU A 36 -28.87 8.49 -25.53
N GLN A 37 -29.84 8.21 -24.64
CA GLN A 37 -30.07 6.86 -24.12
C GLN A 37 -30.25 5.80 -25.22
N HIS A 38 -30.93 6.13 -26.31
CA HIS A 38 -31.17 5.23 -27.44
C HIS A 38 -30.05 5.28 -28.53
N LYS A 39 -29.08 6.20 -28.39
CA LYS A 39 -27.90 6.37 -29.24
C LYS A 39 -26.67 6.65 -28.37
N PRO A 40 -26.28 5.75 -27.45
CA PRO A 40 -25.20 5.96 -26.51
C PRO A 40 -23.85 6.01 -27.21
N PHE A 41 -22.88 6.69 -26.61
CA PHE A 41 -21.49 6.59 -27.00
C PHE A 41 -20.94 5.19 -26.71
N LYS A 42 -19.90 4.78 -27.42
CA LYS A 42 -19.20 3.53 -27.18
C LYS A 42 -18.15 3.68 -26.05
N SER A 43 -17.48 4.83 -26.01
CA SER A 43 -16.36 5.06 -25.12
C SER A 43 -16.61 6.17 -24.09
N LEU A 44 -16.02 6.00 -22.90
CA LEU A 44 -16.02 7.05 -21.90
C LEU A 44 -15.17 8.25 -22.34
N HIS A 45 -14.12 8.04 -23.14
CA HIS A 45 -13.34 9.11 -23.74
C HIS A 45 -14.22 10.09 -24.52
N ARG A 46 -15.08 9.55 -25.40
CA ARG A 46 -15.98 10.38 -26.20
C ARG A 46 -17.02 11.11 -25.35
N ALA A 47 -17.56 10.43 -24.33
CA ALA A 47 -18.54 11.02 -23.42
C ALA A 47 -17.96 12.19 -22.63
N LEU A 48 -16.70 12.09 -22.21
CA LEU A 48 -15.98 13.17 -21.50
C LEU A 48 -15.77 14.42 -22.36
N GLU A 49 -15.68 14.31 -23.67
CA GLU A 49 -15.58 15.46 -24.57
C GLU A 49 -16.82 16.38 -24.53
N GLU A 50 -17.98 15.83 -24.15
CA GLU A 50 -19.20 16.60 -24.00
C GLU A 50 -19.15 17.61 -22.83
N ASN A 51 -18.17 17.50 -21.93
CA ASN A 51 -17.93 18.44 -20.85
C ASN A 51 -17.69 19.89 -21.36
N GLN A 52 -16.98 20.06 -22.47
CA GLN A 52 -16.71 21.38 -23.07
C GLN A 52 -17.97 22.11 -23.54
N LYS A 53 -19.08 21.40 -23.71
CA LYS A 53 -20.37 21.92 -24.13
C LYS A 53 -21.39 21.96 -23.00
N CYS A 54 -20.96 21.70 -21.77
CA CYS A 54 -21.84 21.61 -20.63
C CYS A 54 -21.79 22.91 -19.79
N PRO A 55 -22.92 23.60 -19.61
CA PRO A 55 -22.92 24.85 -18.87
C PRO A 55 -22.92 24.66 -17.34
N ASP A 56 -23.27 23.48 -16.82
CA ASP A 56 -23.43 23.23 -15.39
C ASP A 56 -22.78 21.90 -14.98
N THR A 57 -23.52 20.79 -14.93
CA THR A 57 -22.97 19.47 -14.55
C THR A 57 -23.22 18.45 -15.64
N LEU A 58 -22.17 17.74 -16.03
CA LEU A 58 -22.24 16.62 -16.97
C LEU A 58 -22.44 15.31 -16.19
N PHE A 59 -23.55 14.63 -16.44
CA PHE A 59 -23.82 13.28 -15.99
C PHE A 59 -23.53 12.28 -17.12
N ILE A 60 -22.65 11.31 -16.86
CA ILE A 60 -22.32 10.22 -17.77
C ILE A 60 -22.85 8.92 -17.15
N GLN A 61 -23.90 8.36 -17.73
CA GLN A 61 -24.47 7.09 -17.32
C GLN A 61 -23.82 5.96 -18.12
N VAL A 62 -23.16 5.02 -17.41
CA VAL A 62 -22.41 3.92 -18.02
C VAL A 62 -23.18 2.63 -17.86
N ALA A 63 -23.53 1.99 -18.98
CA ALA A 63 -24.19 0.68 -18.97
C ALA A 63 -23.22 -0.42 -18.53
N SER A 64 -23.74 -1.48 -17.94
CA SER A 64 -22.98 -2.67 -17.56
C SER A 64 -22.32 -3.31 -18.76
N GLY A 65 -21.15 -3.94 -18.56
CA GLY A 65 -20.36 -4.65 -19.57
C GLY A 65 -18.89 -4.27 -19.53
N ASP A 66 -18.14 -4.82 -20.47
CA ASP A 66 -16.69 -4.64 -20.58
C ASP A 66 -16.34 -3.51 -21.54
N TYR A 67 -15.45 -2.64 -21.10
CA TYR A 67 -14.88 -1.54 -21.86
C TYR A 67 -13.36 -1.70 -21.91
N LEU A 68 -12.84 -2.16 -23.03
CA LEU A 68 -11.37 -2.24 -23.22
C LEU A 68 -10.83 -0.83 -23.38
N LEU A 69 -9.86 -0.47 -22.56
CA LEU A 69 -9.15 0.79 -22.64
C LEU A 69 -7.88 0.59 -23.48
N ASP A 70 -7.78 1.31 -24.58
CA ASP A 70 -6.58 1.38 -25.44
C ASP A 70 -5.60 2.46 -24.97
N LYS A 71 -6.07 3.39 -24.16
CA LYS A 71 -5.30 4.49 -23.59
C LYS A 71 -5.92 4.96 -22.26
N PRO A 72 -5.16 5.65 -21.40
CA PRO A 72 -5.71 6.21 -20.17
C PRO A 72 -6.85 7.19 -20.41
N LEU A 73 -7.79 7.26 -19.47
CA LEU A 73 -8.75 8.34 -19.37
C LEU A 73 -8.01 9.61 -18.90
N ASP A 74 -7.54 10.41 -19.85
CA ASP A 74 -6.85 11.66 -19.55
C ASP A 74 -7.85 12.82 -19.38
N LEU A 75 -7.96 13.31 -18.16
CA LEU A 75 -8.87 14.40 -17.78
C LEU A 75 -8.17 15.78 -17.82
N SER A 76 -6.86 15.82 -18.06
CA SER A 76 -5.99 16.96 -17.76
C SER A 76 -6.32 18.25 -18.51
N ALA A 77 -6.91 18.19 -19.69
CA ALA A 77 -7.16 19.37 -20.52
C ALA A 77 -8.65 19.62 -20.84
N LYS A 78 -9.56 18.82 -20.28
CA LYS A 78 -10.90 18.71 -20.87
C LYS A 78 -12.06 19.03 -19.94
N VAL A 79 -11.83 19.18 -18.63
CA VAL A 79 -12.93 19.31 -17.68
C VAL A 79 -13.15 20.78 -17.33
N THR A 80 -14.24 21.34 -17.82
CA THR A 80 -14.63 22.75 -17.64
C THR A 80 -15.83 22.92 -16.71
N CYS A 81 -16.59 21.85 -16.46
CA CYS A 81 -17.71 21.81 -15.52
C CYS A 81 -17.62 20.57 -14.62
N PRO A 82 -18.36 20.49 -13.50
CA PRO A 82 -18.47 19.28 -12.69
C PRO A 82 -18.91 18.06 -13.53
N VAL A 83 -18.31 16.91 -13.25
CA VAL A 83 -18.57 15.63 -13.97
C VAL A 83 -18.96 14.55 -12.97
N VAL A 84 -20.03 13.81 -13.25
CA VAL A 84 -20.42 12.58 -12.55
C VAL A 84 -20.46 11.41 -13.52
N VAL A 85 -19.55 10.47 -13.37
CA VAL A 85 -19.54 9.21 -14.13
C VAL A 85 -20.14 8.13 -13.24
N ARG A 86 -21.25 7.54 -13.66
CA ARG A 86 -21.98 6.59 -12.82
C ARG A 86 -22.32 5.31 -13.57
N GLY A 87 -21.92 4.18 -12.99
CA GLY A 87 -22.33 2.83 -13.42
C GLY A 87 -23.53 2.30 -12.65
N ASN A 88 -23.95 1.10 -12.98
CA ASN A 88 -24.96 0.36 -12.23
C ASN A 88 -24.29 -0.29 -11.00
N LYS A 89 -24.82 -0.07 -9.82
CA LYS A 89 -24.25 -0.59 -8.56
C LYS A 89 -24.33 -2.12 -8.43
N ASP A 90 -25.37 -2.73 -9.02
CA ASP A 90 -25.62 -4.18 -8.90
C ASP A 90 -24.87 -4.99 -9.98
N ASN A 91 -24.41 -4.33 -11.05
CA ASN A 91 -23.60 -4.91 -12.11
C ASN A 91 -22.68 -3.80 -12.69
N MET A 92 -21.57 -3.58 -12.01
CA MET A 92 -20.65 -2.49 -12.37
C MET A 92 -20.06 -2.68 -13.75
N PRO A 93 -20.01 -1.62 -14.58
CA PRO A 93 -19.23 -1.66 -15.82
C PRO A 93 -17.75 -1.84 -15.52
N ARG A 94 -17.08 -2.73 -16.27
CA ARG A 94 -15.65 -3.04 -16.08
C ARG A 94 -14.82 -2.30 -17.13
N PHE A 95 -13.91 -1.44 -16.69
CA PHE A 95 -12.92 -0.78 -17.55
C PHE A 95 -11.60 -1.56 -17.46
N LEU A 96 -11.20 -2.19 -18.55
CA LEU A 96 -10.11 -3.16 -18.60
C LEU A 96 -8.91 -2.57 -19.33
N GLY A 97 -7.80 -2.36 -18.62
CA GLY A 97 -6.51 -1.88 -19.17
C GLY A 97 -5.65 -3.03 -19.72
N ALA A 98 -6.26 -4.00 -20.38
CA ALA A 98 -5.62 -5.25 -20.81
C ALA A 98 -6.08 -5.71 -22.20
N ILE A 99 -5.28 -6.58 -22.82
CA ILE A 99 -5.72 -7.39 -23.94
C ILE A 99 -6.26 -8.72 -23.46
N ARG A 100 -7.26 -9.27 -24.17
CA ARG A 100 -7.77 -10.61 -23.90
C ARG A 100 -6.96 -11.62 -24.72
N ILE A 101 -6.41 -12.62 -24.04
CA ILE A 101 -5.67 -13.73 -24.66
C ILE A 101 -6.63 -14.89 -24.92
N GLN A 102 -6.63 -15.38 -26.15
CA GLN A 102 -7.53 -16.43 -26.65
C GLN A 102 -6.76 -17.41 -27.54
N GLN A 103 -7.44 -18.44 -28.06
CA GLN A 103 -6.89 -19.42 -29.02
C GLN A 103 -5.70 -20.21 -28.44
N TRP A 104 -5.91 -20.74 -27.23
CA TRP A 104 -4.94 -21.58 -26.57
C TRP A 104 -4.77 -22.92 -27.27
N GLU A 105 -3.52 -23.30 -27.56
CA GLU A 105 -3.17 -24.61 -28.09
C GLU A 105 -2.31 -25.39 -27.11
N LYS A 106 -2.55 -26.68 -26.98
CA LYS A 106 -1.75 -27.55 -26.12
C LYS A 106 -0.38 -27.78 -26.78
N CYS A 107 0.71 -27.53 -26.05
CA CYS A 107 2.08 -27.65 -26.56
C CYS A 107 2.99 -28.56 -25.70
N GLY A 108 2.45 -29.13 -24.64
CA GLY A 108 3.12 -30.08 -23.73
C GLY A 108 2.11 -30.88 -22.95
N ASP A 109 2.56 -31.69 -22.01
CA ASP A 109 1.66 -32.60 -21.26
C ASP A 109 0.59 -31.83 -20.49
N ARG A 110 0.99 -30.77 -19.79
CA ARG A 110 0.11 -29.86 -19.04
C ARG A 110 0.26 -28.39 -19.45
N MET A 111 1.01 -28.10 -20.50
CA MET A 111 1.36 -26.76 -20.94
C MET A 111 0.57 -26.36 -22.16
N TYR A 112 0.11 -25.12 -22.16
CA TYR A 112 -0.58 -24.47 -23.26
C TYR A 112 0.15 -23.21 -23.70
N ARG A 113 -0.06 -22.78 -24.94
CA ARG A 113 0.45 -21.51 -25.44
C ARG A 113 -0.60 -20.78 -26.29
N ALA A 114 -0.50 -19.48 -26.36
CA ALA A 114 -1.31 -18.66 -27.27
C ALA A 114 -0.40 -17.68 -28.01
N TYR A 115 -0.64 -17.52 -29.32
CA TYR A 115 0.13 -16.61 -30.15
C TYR A 115 -0.41 -15.18 -30.03
N ILE A 116 0.48 -14.21 -29.82
CA ILE A 116 0.18 -12.78 -29.71
C ILE A 116 0.96 -12.04 -30.80
N PRO A 117 0.34 -11.71 -31.93
CA PRO A 117 1.03 -11.08 -33.06
C PRO A 117 1.78 -9.80 -32.70
N GLU A 118 1.20 -8.98 -31.81
CA GLU A 118 1.76 -7.71 -31.37
C GLU A 118 3.11 -7.87 -30.66
N VAL A 119 3.31 -8.98 -29.95
CA VAL A 119 4.57 -9.32 -29.31
C VAL A 119 5.66 -9.55 -30.36
N LYS A 120 5.39 -10.40 -31.34
CA LYS A 120 6.35 -10.76 -32.41
C LYS A 120 6.62 -9.60 -33.37
N LEU A 121 5.59 -8.88 -33.76
CA LEU A 121 5.70 -7.88 -34.85
C LEU A 121 6.16 -6.50 -34.35
N TYR A 122 5.79 -6.13 -33.13
CA TYR A 122 6.00 -4.78 -32.62
C TYR A 122 6.83 -4.74 -31.33
N GLY A 123 7.33 -5.89 -30.84
CA GLY A 123 8.08 -5.97 -29.58
C GLY A 123 7.24 -5.64 -28.36
N TYR A 124 5.92 -5.81 -28.45
CA TYR A 124 5.02 -5.59 -27.33
C TYR A 124 5.34 -6.57 -26.20
N SER A 125 5.26 -6.13 -24.94
CA SER A 125 5.60 -6.96 -23.79
C SER A 125 4.68 -6.65 -22.61
N PHE A 126 4.42 -7.65 -21.77
CA PHE A 126 3.71 -7.53 -20.50
C PHE A 126 4.39 -8.39 -19.43
N GLU A 127 4.21 -8.02 -18.19
CA GLU A 127 4.87 -8.67 -17.04
C GLU A 127 3.87 -9.21 -16.00
N GLN A 128 2.58 -9.06 -16.25
CA GLN A 128 1.50 -9.65 -15.46
C GLN A 128 0.54 -10.39 -16.39
N PHE A 129 -0.03 -11.48 -15.88
CA PHE A 129 -1.01 -12.29 -16.57
C PHE A 129 -2.08 -12.77 -15.57
N PHE A 130 -3.32 -12.85 -16.02
CA PHE A 130 -4.46 -13.20 -15.19
C PHE A 130 -5.34 -14.23 -15.89
N VAL A 131 -5.78 -15.24 -15.13
CA VAL A 131 -6.70 -16.26 -15.59
C VAL A 131 -7.88 -16.35 -14.62
N ASN A 132 -9.10 -16.14 -15.12
CA ASN A 132 -10.34 -16.12 -14.32
C ASN A 132 -10.23 -15.17 -13.10
N GLY A 133 -9.68 -13.97 -13.29
CA GLY A 133 -9.50 -12.97 -12.25
C GLY A 133 -8.43 -13.31 -11.21
N LYS A 134 -7.65 -14.37 -11.40
CA LYS A 134 -6.53 -14.74 -10.52
C LYS A 134 -5.20 -14.42 -11.19
N ARG A 135 -4.32 -13.71 -10.48
CA ARG A 135 -2.95 -13.45 -10.94
C ARG A 135 -2.22 -14.76 -11.17
N ALA A 136 -1.65 -14.95 -12.36
CA ALA A 136 -0.75 -16.04 -12.67
C ALA A 136 0.68 -15.64 -12.24
N GLN A 137 1.44 -16.62 -11.74
CA GLN A 137 2.82 -16.41 -11.32
C GLN A 137 3.73 -16.37 -12.55
N LEU A 138 4.50 -15.30 -12.74
CA LEU A 138 5.59 -15.32 -13.71
C LEU A 138 6.61 -16.38 -13.28
N ALA A 139 6.93 -17.33 -14.20
CA ALA A 139 7.76 -18.50 -13.92
C ALA A 139 9.00 -18.15 -13.10
N ARG A 140 9.22 -18.83 -11.97
CA ARG A 140 10.27 -18.49 -11.00
C ARG A 140 10.97 -19.71 -10.41
N THR A 141 12.17 -19.47 -9.90
CA THR A 141 12.89 -20.43 -9.07
C THR A 141 13.58 -19.73 -7.88
N PRO A 142 13.55 -20.29 -6.64
CA PRO A 142 12.78 -21.48 -6.27
C PRO A 142 11.27 -21.19 -6.24
N ASP A 143 10.44 -22.20 -6.35
CA ASP A 143 8.96 -22.05 -6.29
C ASP A 143 8.46 -21.57 -4.93
N LYS A 144 9.17 -21.96 -3.88
CA LYS A 144 8.90 -21.56 -2.49
C LYS A 144 10.17 -21.06 -1.83
N ASP A 145 10.02 -20.14 -0.87
CA ASP A 145 11.12 -19.52 -0.13
C ASP A 145 12.14 -18.81 -1.06
N TRP A 146 13.42 -18.86 -0.74
CA TRP A 146 14.48 -18.07 -1.37
C TRP A 146 15.77 -18.85 -1.48
N PHE A 147 16.59 -18.47 -2.45
CA PHE A 147 18.02 -18.72 -2.47
C PHE A 147 18.78 -17.63 -1.67
N TYR A 148 20.09 -17.85 -1.41
CA TYR A 148 20.87 -16.96 -0.56
C TYR A 148 22.19 -16.56 -1.22
N VAL A 149 22.48 -15.25 -1.23
CA VAL A 149 23.72 -14.65 -1.74
C VAL A 149 24.93 -15.16 -0.94
N LYS A 150 26.03 -15.50 -1.63
CA LYS A 150 27.30 -15.91 -1.04
C LYS A 150 28.33 -14.79 -1.00
N GLY A 151 28.21 -13.77 -1.86
CA GLY A 151 29.08 -12.61 -1.90
C GLY A 151 28.59 -11.55 -2.87
N TYR A 152 29.00 -10.33 -2.65
CA TYR A 152 28.58 -9.16 -3.41
C TYR A 152 29.77 -8.20 -3.59
N GLU A 153 29.97 -7.74 -4.83
CA GLU A 153 30.93 -6.71 -5.20
C GLU A 153 30.25 -5.72 -6.15
N GLU A 154 30.51 -4.43 -5.99
CA GLU A 154 29.99 -3.38 -6.88
C GLU A 154 31.15 -2.54 -7.42
N TYR A 155 31.13 -2.29 -8.72
CA TYR A 155 32.12 -1.50 -9.46
C TYR A 155 31.43 -0.26 -10.06
N PRO A 156 31.48 0.91 -9.38
CA PRO A 156 30.88 2.15 -9.87
C PRO A 156 31.66 2.71 -11.07
N TYR A 157 30.95 3.09 -12.13
CA TYR A 157 31.50 3.80 -13.29
C TYR A 157 31.08 5.26 -13.32
N VAL A 158 29.84 5.55 -12.86
CA VAL A 158 29.32 6.90 -12.76
C VAL A 158 28.86 7.11 -11.32
N SER A 159 29.52 8.04 -10.63
CA SER A 159 29.17 8.39 -9.26
C SER A 159 27.76 8.99 -9.19
N GLY A 160 27.08 8.77 -8.08
CA GLY A 160 25.83 9.40 -7.72
C GLY A 160 25.91 9.93 -6.28
N VAL A 161 24.84 10.55 -5.81
CA VAL A 161 24.85 11.20 -4.49
C VAL A 161 24.73 10.20 -3.34
N ARG A 162 23.83 9.23 -3.46
CA ARG A 162 23.62 8.19 -2.43
C ARG A 162 24.12 6.82 -2.85
N SER A 163 24.01 6.51 -4.13
CA SER A 163 24.51 5.29 -4.76
C SER A 163 25.05 5.64 -6.15
N ALA A 164 25.80 4.76 -6.80
CA ALA A 164 26.27 5.00 -8.15
C ALA A 164 25.09 5.20 -9.13
N ASN A 165 25.20 6.17 -10.04
CA ASN A 165 24.22 6.34 -11.12
C ASN A 165 24.34 5.20 -12.15
N TYR A 166 25.56 4.64 -12.31
CA TYR A 166 25.79 3.45 -13.11
C TYR A 166 26.95 2.63 -12.54
N ALA A 167 26.69 1.33 -12.38
CA ALA A 167 27.64 0.38 -11.83
C ALA A 167 27.47 -1.00 -12.50
N THR A 168 28.48 -1.86 -12.32
CA THR A 168 28.34 -3.31 -12.47
C THR A 168 28.32 -3.95 -11.09
N GLN A 169 27.33 -4.79 -10.83
CA GLN A 169 27.28 -5.65 -9.67
C GLN A 169 27.72 -7.06 -10.06
N LYS A 170 28.64 -7.64 -9.29
CA LYS A 170 29.08 -9.04 -9.40
C LYS A 170 28.61 -9.77 -8.15
N ILE A 171 27.74 -10.74 -8.32
CA ILE A 171 27.15 -11.48 -7.21
C ILE A 171 27.60 -12.93 -7.26
N LYS A 172 28.13 -13.43 -6.15
CA LYS A 172 28.48 -14.83 -5.97
C LYS A 172 27.27 -15.58 -5.38
N LEU A 173 26.87 -16.64 -6.03
CA LEU A 173 25.73 -17.49 -5.71
C LEU A 173 26.17 -18.96 -5.61
N ASP A 174 25.28 -19.83 -5.15
CA ASP A 174 25.53 -21.26 -5.22
C ASP A 174 25.42 -21.74 -6.68
N LYS A 175 26.36 -22.56 -7.12
CA LYS A 175 26.36 -23.09 -8.49
C LYS A 175 25.12 -23.93 -8.79
N GLN A 176 24.61 -24.62 -7.78
CA GLN A 176 23.42 -25.44 -7.90
C GLN A 176 22.18 -24.57 -8.18
N ASP A 177 22.08 -23.41 -7.54
CA ASP A 177 20.96 -22.47 -7.77
C ASP A 177 20.94 -21.95 -9.22
N LEU A 178 22.14 -21.84 -9.85
CA LEU A 178 22.31 -21.34 -11.22
C LEU A 178 22.22 -22.44 -12.29
N SER A 179 21.96 -23.69 -11.92
CA SER A 179 21.95 -24.81 -12.86
C SER A 179 20.92 -24.63 -14.00
N SER A 180 19.78 -24.01 -13.71
CA SER A 180 18.74 -23.70 -14.70
C SER A 180 19.13 -22.62 -15.72
N LEU A 181 20.23 -21.88 -15.48
CA LEU A 181 20.77 -20.90 -16.41
C LEU A 181 21.84 -21.47 -17.34
N SER A 182 22.28 -22.72 -17.09
CA SER A 182 23.30 -23.38 -17.90
C SER A 182 22.76 -23.67 -19.31
N GLY A 183 23.52 -23.27 -20.34
CA GLY A 183 23.15 -23.49 -21.73
C GLY A 183 22.16 -22.50 -22.32
N LEU A 184 21.68 -21.52 -21.55
CA LEU A 184 20.86 -20.42 -22.09
C LEU A 184 21.72 -19.53 -23.01
N SER A 185 21.15 -19.13 -24.13
CA SER A 185 21.71 -18.13 -25.04
C SER A 185 21.77 -16.75 -24.37
N ALA A 186 22.51 -15.82 -24.94
CA ALA A 186 22.57 -14.43 -24.44
C ALA A 186 21.20 -13.74 -24.51
N GLU A 187 20.36 -14.10 -25.48
CA GLU A 187 19.00 -13.58 -25.62
C GLU A 187 18.11 -14.11 -24.48
N GLU A 188 18.11 -15.42 -24.23
CA GLU A 188 17.35 -16.04 -23.13
C GLU A 188 17.82 -15.54 -21.75
N LEU A 189 19.12 -15.31 -21.55
CA LEU A 189 19.66 -14.73 -20.31
C LEU A 189 19.17 -13.30 -20.10
N SER A 190 18.92 -12.52 -21.15
CA SER A 190 18.40 -11.15 -21.01
C SER A 190 16.95 -11.09 -20.48
N ASP A 191 16.21 -12.18 -20.57
CA ASP A 191 14.86 -12.29 -19.97
C ASP A 191 14.93 -12.65 -18.48
N VAL A 192 16.03 -13.25 -18.02
CA VAL A 192 16.20 -13.67 -16.63
C VAL A 192 16.31 -12.46 -15.72
N ARG A 193 15.49 -12.44 -14.71
CA ARG A 193 15.45 -11.39 -13.71
C ARG A 193 15.73 -11.94 -12.34
N PHE A 194 16.33 -11.09 -11.51
CA PHE A 194 16.56 -11.37 -10.10
C PHE A 194 15.79 -10.37 -9.26
N ARG A 195 15.17 -10.85 -8.17
CA ARG A 195 14.66 -10.03 -7.08
C ARG A 195 15.49 -10.34 -5.85
N PHE A 196 16.25 -9.34 -5.38
CA PHE A 196 16.99 -9.38 -4.13
C PHE A 196 16.15 -8.75 -3.03
N TYR A 197 16.12 -9.41 -1.87
CA TYR A 197 15.43 -8.91 -0.68
C TYR A 197 16.45 -8.29 0.27
N HIS A 198 16.31 -6.99 0.48
CA HIS A 198 17.01 -6.25 1.53
C HIS A 198 16.28 -6.42 2.87
N LYS A 199 16.45 -5.47 3.81
CA LYS A 199 15.72 -5.52 5.08
C LYS A 199 14.26 -5.08 4.89
N TRP A 200 14.02 -3.88 4.39
CA TRP A 200 12.69 -3.27 4.27
C TRP A 200 12.24 -2.97 2.83
N ASP A 201 13.02 -3.34 1.86
CA ASP A 201 12.72 -3.17 0.44
C ASP A 201 13.38 -4.25 -0.43
N ILE A 202 13.28 -4.10 -1.74
CA ILE A 202 13.84 -5.03 -2.73
C ILE A 202 14.68 -4.29 -3.77
N THR A 203 15.47 -5.06 -4.53
CA THR A 203 16.06 -4.65 -5.80
C THR A 203 15.72 -5.69 -6.87
N GLN A 204 15.26 -5.24 -8.04
CA GLN A 204 15.05 -6.08 -9.22
C GLN A 204 16.11 -5.75 -10.26
N LYS A 205 16.73 -6.77 -10.89
CA LYS A 205 17.76 -6.60 -11.91
C LYS A 205 17.59 -7.57 -13.07
N GLU A 206 17.92 -7.13 -14.27
CA GLU A 206 18.10 -7.98 -15.46
C GLU A 206 19.52 -8.53 -15.50
N VAL A 207 19.67 -9.79 -15.88
CA VAL A 207 20.98 -10.42 -16.00
C VAL A 207 21.74 -9.83 -17.20
N ALA A 208 22.94 -9.30 -16.94
CA ALA A 208 23.84 -8.87 -18.00
C ALA A 208 24.74 -10.02 -18.50
N TYR A 209 25.19 -10.86 -17.57
CA TYR A 209 26.00 -12.04 -17.85
C TYR A 209 25.94 -13.03 -16.69
N ALA A 210 25.92 -14.32 -17.00
CA ALA A 210 25.99 -15.39 -16.00
C ALA A 210 27.09 -16.38 -16.32
N CYS A 211 27.77 -16.85 -15.28
CA CYS A 211 28.77 -17.92 -15.35
C CYS A 211 28.43 -18.99 -14.31
N PRO A 212 27.45 -19.88 -14.60
CA PRO A 212 26.94 -20.88 -13.66
C PRO A 212 28.06 -21.77 -13.08
N ASP A 213 29.02 -22.21 -13.91
CA ASP A 213 30.14 -23.06 -13.48
C ASP A 213 31.04 -22.44 -12.44
N SER A 214 31.16 -21.11 -12.41
CA SER A 214 31.91 -20.37 -11.38
C SER A 214 31.05 -19.79 -10.27
N GLY A 215 29.73 -19.82 -10.42
CA GLY A 215 28.78 -19.32 -9.44
C GLY A 215 28.67 -17.80 -9.42
N PHE A 216 28.88 -17.12 -10.55
CA PHE A 216 28.79 -15.66 -10.65
C PHE A 216 27.72 -15.21 -11.64
N VAL A 217 27.01 -14.15 -11.23
CA VAL A 217 26.09 -13.41 -12.11
C VAL A 217 26.43 -11.93 -12.03
N TYR A 218 26.34 -11.27 -13.19
CA TYR A 218 26.66 -9.85 -13.34
C TYR A 218 25.40 -9.07 -13.76
N PHE A 219 25.24 -7.89 -13.17
CA PHE A 219 24.15 -6.96 -13.44
C PHE A 219 24.72 -5.60 -13.78
N HIS A 220 23.99 -4.80 -14.55
CA HIS A 220 24.30 -3.41 -14.83
C HIS A 220 23.15 -2.50 -14.36
N GLY A 221 23.45 -1.19 -14.27
CA GLY A 221 22.47 -0.15 -13.95
C GLY A 221 22.84 0.64 -12.71
N GLY A 222 21.86 1.20 -12.03
CA GLY A 222 22.08 1.96 -10.81
C GLY A 222 22.74 1.12 -9.71
N GLY A 223 23.54 1.75 -8.85
CA GLY A 223 24.16 1.11 -7.69
C GLY A 223 23.11 0.64 -6.69
N MET A 224 23.34 -0.53 -6.10
CA MET A 224 22.46 -1.05 -5.04
C MET A 224 22.63 -0.22 -3.76
N LYS A 225 21.60 -0.19 -2.95
CA LYS A 225 21.42 0.68 -1.77
C LYS A 225 22.50 0.50 -0.69
N PRO A 226 23.51 1.36 -0.55
CA PRO A 226 24.54 1.21 0.48
C PRO A 226 24.02 1.38 1.91
N TRP A 227 22.87 2.04 2.09
CA TRP A 227 22.20 2.19 3.39
C TRP A 227 21.34 0.98 3.80
N ASN A 228 21.07 0.07 2.86
CA ASN A 228 20.35 -1.19 3.07
C ASN A 228 20.98 -2.30 2.22
N PRO A 229 22.27 -2.65 2.46
CA PRO A 229 23.08 -3.38 1.50
C PRO A 229 22.67 -4.84 1.33
N ILE A 230 22.92 -5.36 0.14
CA ILE A 230 23.01 -6.80 -0.11
C ILE A 230 24.31 -7.31 0.48
N SER A 231 24.25 -8.44 1.14
CA SER A 231 25.40 -9.11 1.78
C SER A 231 25.25 -10.63 1.71
N GLN A 232 26.28 -11.33 2.18
CA GLN A 232 26.16 -12.78 2.36
C GLN A 232 24.94 -13.13 3.22
N GLY A 233 24.13 -14.06 2.73
CA GLY A 233 22.87 -14.45 3.38
C GLY A 233 21.64 -13.63 2.96
N SER A 234 21.81 -12.56 2.19
CA SER A 234 20.66 -11.87 1.58
C SER A 234 19.90 -12.82 0.64
N ARG A 235 18.59 -12.72 0.66
CA ARG A 235 17.70 -13.61 -0.09
C ARG A 235 17.51 -13.13 -1.52
N TYR A 236 17.30 -14.08 -2.44
CA TYR A 236 16.93 -13.75 -3.81
C TYR A 236 16.06 -14.83 -4.46
N ILE A 237 15.40 -14.48 -5.53
CA ILE A 237 14.73 -15.36 -6.47
C ILE A 237 15.16 -15.02 -7.90
N MET A 238 15.08 -15.99 -8.79
CA MET A 238 15.18 -15.81 -10.24
C MET A 238 13.80 -15.99 -10.87
N TYR A 239 13.46 -15.21 -11.87
CA TYR A 239 12.13 -15.30 -12.50
C TYR A 239 12.14 -14.76 -13.93
N GLY A 240 11.05 -15.02 -14.69
CA GLY A 240 10.83 -14.46 -16.00
C GLY A 240 11.53 -15.20 -17.13
N TYR A 241 11.85 -16.48 -16.99
CA TYR A 241 12.50 -17.29 -18.02
C TYR A 241 11.86 -18.67 -18.16
N LYS A 242 11.93 -19.22 -19.36
CA LYS A 242 11.17 -20.44 -19.77
C LYS A 242 11.55 -21.68 -18.99
N ALA A 243 12.84 -21.86 -18.65
CA ALA A 243 13.31 -23.05 -17.92
C ALA A 243 12.78 -23.12 -16.45
N ALA A 244 12.22 -22.03 -15.92
CA ALA A 244 11.56 -21.99 -14.61
C ALA A 244 10.05 -22.30 -14.69
N LEU A 245 9.49 -22.53 -15.87
CA LEU A 245 8.06 -22.79 -16.06
C LEU A 245 7.77 -24.27 -15.81
N ASP A 246 7.42 -24.65 -14.59
CA ASP A 246 7.23 -26.06 -14.20
C ASP A 246 6.04 -26.33 -13.26
N LYS A 247 5.34 -25.29 -12.76
CA LYS A 247 4.21 -25.44 -11.82
C LYS A 247 2.87 -24.94 -12.38
N PRO A 248 1.75 -25.56 -11.96
CA PRO A 248 0.42 -25.03 -12.25
C PRO A 248 0.24 -23.59 -11.74
N GLY A 249 -0.30 -22.73 -12.60
CA GLY A 249 -0.49 -21.31 -12.34
C GLY A 249 0.67 -20.44 -12.77
N GLU A 250 1.75 -21.02 -13.30
CA GLU A 250 2.88 -20.28 -13.85
C GLU A 250 2.73 -20.00 -15.35
N TRP A 251 3.33 -18.89 -15.75
CA TRP A 251 3.35 -18.43 -17.14
C TRP A 251 4.71 -17.84 -17.54
N PHE A 252 4.94 -17.79 -18.86
CA PHE A 252 6.12 -17.17 -19.47
C PHE A 252 5.76 -16.54 -20.81
N LEU A 253 6.32 -15.37 -21.15
CA LEU A 253 6.19 -14.73 -22.44
C LEU A 253 7.47 -14.92 -23.26
N ASP A 254 7.40 -15.71 -24.33
CA ASP A 254 8.45 -15.82 -25.32
C ASP A 254 8.34 -14.65 -26.32
N LYS A 255 9.13 -13.62 -26.08
CA LYS A 255 9.12 -12.40 -26.89
C LYS A 255 9.64 -12.64 -28.29
N SER A 256 10.59 -13.59 -28.47
CA SER A 256 11.21 -13.92 -29.75
C SER A 256 10.22 -14.59 -30.70
N GLU A 257 9.37 -15.48 -30.17
CA GLU A 257 8.39 -16.24 -30.94
C GLU A 257 6.98 -15.66 -30.88
N GLY A 258 6.70 -14.75 -29.94
CA GLY A 258 5.39 -14.12 -29.77
C GLY A 258 4.35 -15.02 -29.07
N TYR A 259 4.80 -15.98 -28.27
CA TYR A 259 3.91 -16.88 -27.54
C TYR A 259 3.91 -16.61 -26.06
N VAL A 260 2.71 -16.56 -25.46
CA VAL A 260 2.56 -16.73 -24.02
C VAL A 260 2.36 -18.22 -23.71
N TYR A 261 3.12 -18.75 -22.77
CA TYR A 261 3.00 -20.11 -22.26
C TYR A 261 2.38 -20.08 -20.87
N TYR A 262 1.52 -21.04 -20.58
CA TYR A 262 0.85 -21.18 -19.30
C TYR A 262 0.62 -22.65 -18.92
N ILE A 263 0.81 -22.97 -17.64
CA ILE A 263 0.43 -24.26 -17.05
C ILE A 263 -0.84 -24.02 -16.23
N PRO A 264 -2.03 -24.48 -16.69
CA PRO A 264 -3.28 -24.26 -15.98
C PRO A 264 -3.28 -24.84 -14.57
N ARG A 265 -3.96 -24.14 -13.66
CA ARG A 265 -4.28 -24.69 -12.33
C ARG A 265 -5.27 -25.83 -12.47
N GLU A 266 -5.38 -26.63 -11.41
CA GLU A 266 -6.38 -27.70 -11.36
C GLU A 266 -7.79 -27.13 -11.54
N GLY A 267 -8.56 -27.71 -12.47
CA GLY A 267 -9.92 -27.28 -12.80
C GLY A 267 -10.04 -26.09 -13.73
N GLU A 268 -8.95 -25.48 -14.20
CA GLU A 268 -9.00 -24.40 -15.21
C GLU A 268 -9.15 -24.97 -16.63
N ASP A 269 -10.19 -24.54 -17.33
CA ASP A 269 -10.42 -24.84 -18.75
C ASP A 269 -10.16 -23.59 -19.60
N LEU A 270 -9.03 -23.56 -20.31
CA LEU A 270 -8.63 -22.42 -21.15
C LEU A 270 -9.51 -22.18 -22.37
N SER A 271 -10.39 -23.14 -22.73
CA SER A 271 -11.33 -22.94 -23.83
C SER A 271 -12.44 -21.93 -23.48
N VAL A 272 -12.71 -21.72 -22.20
CA VAL A 272 -13.74 -20.82 -21.67
C VAL A 272 -13.19 -19.80 -20.66
N ALA A 273 -11.94 -19.91 -20.23
CA ALA A 273 -11.33 -19.03 -19.26
C ALA A 273 -11.19 -17.59 -19.76
N GLU A 274 -11.44 -16.64 -18.88
CA GLU A 274 -11.08 -15.24 -19.12
C GLU A 274 -9.58 -15.05 -18.85
N CYS A 275 -8.79 -14.83 -19.91
CA CYS A 275 -7.35 -14.60 -19.81
C CYS A 275 -7.02 -13.16 -20.23
N PHE A 276 -6.34 -12.41 -19.34
CA PHE A 276 -6.00 -11.00 -19.59
C PHE A 276 -4.51 -10.75 -19.32
N ALA A 277 -3.90 -9.99 -20.24
CA ALA A 277 -2.56 -9.41 -20.06
C ALA A 277 -2.68 -7.89 -19.98
N PRO A 278 -2.35 -7.26 -18.85
CA PRO A 278 -2.38 -5.81 -18.70
C PRO A 278 -1.46 -5.10 -19.70
N THR A 279 -1.94 -3.99 -20.26
CA THR A 279 -1.25 -3.21 -21.28
C THR A 279 -1.10 -1.74 -20.91
N LEU A 280 -2.00 -1.22 -20.07
CA LEU A 280 -1.97 0.14 -19.60
C LEU A 280 -1.41 0.20 -18.19
N HIS A 281 -0.40 1.03 -17.98
CA HIS A 281 0.11 1.34 -16.64
C HIS A 281 -0.90 2.16 -15.83
N GLN A 282 -1.68 2.99 -16.49
CA GLN A 282 -2.63 3.91 -15.86
C GLN A 282 -4.01 3.81 -16.53
N TRP A 283 -5.06 3.77 -15.70
CA TRP A 283 -6.44 3.87 -16.17
C TRP A 283 -6.91 5.31 -16.26
N ILE A 284 -6.52 6.13 -15.27
CA ILE A 284 -6.93 7.53 -15.14
C ILE A 284 -5.72 8.40 -14.86
N ILE A 285 -5.58 9.45 -15.66
CA ILE A 285 -4.65 10.55 -15.42
C ILE A 285 -5.49 11.83 -15.27
N ALA A 286 -5.35 12.49 -14.13
CA ALA A 286 -6.02 13.77 -13.86
C ALA A 286 -4.98 14.78 -13.38
N LYS A 287 -4.57 15.65 -14.29
CA LYS A 287 -3.55 16.65 -14.03
C LYS A 287 -4.06 18.06 -14.33
N GLY A 288 -4.31 18.83 -13.28
CA GLY A 288 -4.49 20.26 -13.38
C GLY A 288 -3.14 20.99 -13.47
N ASN A 289 -3.15 22.26 -13.13
CA ASN A 289 -1.94 23.04 -12.98
C ASN A 289 -2.09 24.04 -11.81
N LYS A 290 -1.04 24.75 -11.51
CA LYS A 290 -0.99 25.68 -10.38
C LYS A 290 -2.00 26.82 -10.48
N GLU A 291 -2.29 27.31 -11.68
CA GLU A 291 -3.21 28.40 -11.97
C GLU A 291 -4.67 27.90 -12.00
N ALA A 292 -4.89 26.64 -12.39
CA ALA A 292 -6.22 26.06 -12.57
C ALA A 292 -6.23 24.59 -12.09
N LEU A 293 -6.70 24.38 -10.87
CA LEU A 293 -6.90 23.03 -10.36
C LEU A 293 -8.03 22.34 -11.13
N LEU A 294 -7.80 21.10 -11.51
CA LEU A 294 -8.88 20.23 -11.99
C LEU A 294 -9.75 19.83 -10.79
N LYS A 295 -11.09 19.95 -10.93
CA LYS A 295 -11.97 19.79 -9.77
C LYS A 295 -13.33 19.21 -10.07
N ASP A 296 -14.02 18.78 -9.00
CA ASP A 296 -15.43 18.42 -9.00
C ASP A 296 -15.76 17.27 -9.97
N ILE A 297 -14.98 16.16 -9.89
CA ILE A 297 -15.22 14.95 -10.67
C ILE A 297 -15.57 13.81 -9.71
N ARG A 298 -16.61 13.06 -10.06
CA ARG A 298 -17.06 11.93 -9.25
C ARG A 298 -17.23 10.68 -10.11
N PHE A 299 -16.61 9.60 -9.67
CA PHE A 299 -16.76 8.25 -10.21
C PHE A 299 -17.56 7.41 -9.23
N GLU A 300 -18.63 6.76 -9.69
CA GLU A 300 -19.53 5.97 -8.86
C GLU A 300 -19.84 4.63 -9.51
N ASN A 301 -19.75 3.54 -8.73
CA ASN A 301 -20.17 2.20 -9.14
C ASN A 301 -19.44 1.73 -10.41
N LEU A 302 -18.13 1.88 -10.48
CA LEU A 302 -17.29 1.51 -11.61
C LEU A 302 -16.20 0.54 -11.16
N SER A 303 -15.86 -0.42 -12.00
CA SER A 303 -14.76 -1.35 -11.79
C SER A 303 -13.63 -1.09 -12.79
N PHE A 304 -12.43 -0.74 -12.30
CA PHE A 304 -11.21 -0.59 -13.09
C PHE A 304 -10.30 -1.78 -12.82
N GLN A 305 -9.88 -2.47 -13.86
CA GLN A 305 -9.14 -3.72 -13.73
C GLN A 305 -7.95 -3.80 -14.68
N TYR A 306 -6.92 -4.53 -14.25
CA TYR A 306 -5.74 -4.87 -15.04
C TYR A 306 -4.90 -3.64 -15.43
N ALA A 307 -4.18 -3.05 -14.48
CA ALA A 307 -3.12 -2.09 -14.78
C ALA A 307 -1.75 -2.77 -14.77
N ALA A 308 -0.91 -2.44 -15.74
CA ALA A 308 0.41 -2.99 -15.91
C ALA A 308 1.44 -2.37 -14.94
N TYR A 309 2.46 -3.13 -14.63
CA TYR A 309 3.77 -2.67 -14.20
C TYR A 309 4.81 -3.28 -15.11
N SER A 310 5.77 -2.49 -15.56
CA SER A 310 6.94 -2.98 -16.28
C SER A 310 8.19 -2.57 -15.52
N MET A 311 9.07 -3.52 -15.29
CA MET A 311 10.36 -3.23 -14.67
C MET A 311 11.18 -2.32 -15.60
N PRO A 312 11.71 -1.19 -15.12
CA PRO A 312 12.57 -0.34 -15.92
C PRO A 312 13.78 -1.09 -16.48
N LYS A 313 14.30 -0.65 -17.62
CA LYS A 313 15.52 -1.19 -18.20
C LYS A 313 16.67 -1.14 -17.17
N PHE A 314 17.43 -2.21 -17.08
CA PHE A 314 18.49 -2.44 -16.09
C PHE A 314 18.01 -2.64 -14.64
N GLY A 315 16.71 -2.71 -14.40
CA GLY A 315 16.16 -3.04 -13.11
C GLY A 315 15.44 -1.89 -12.41
N ASN A 316 14.87 -2.22 -11.25
CA ASN A 316 14.16 -1.28 -10.38
C ASN A 316 14.71 -1.37 -8.96
N GLU A 317 14.96 -0.22 -8.37
CA GLU A 317 15.34 -0.07 -6.98
C GLU A 317 14.30 0.81 -6.28
N PRO A 318 13.10 0.28 -6.02
CA PRO A 318 12.06 1.05 -5.38
C PRO A 318 12.56 1.55 -4.03
N MET A 319 12.19 2.77 -3.67
CA MET A 319 12.42 3.26 -2.32
C MET A 319 11.55 2.48 -1.33
N GLN A 320 11.83 2.63 -0.03
CA GLN A 320 10.93 2.19 1.04
C GLN A 320 9.47 2.56 0.68
N ALA A 321 8.51 1.73 1.07
CA ALA A 321 7.11 1.87 0.71
C ALA A 321 6.82 1.86 -0.81
N ALA A 322 7.72 1.37 -1.65
CA ALA A 322 7.64 1.49 -3.11
C ALA A 322 7.24 2.93 -3.55
N ALA A 323 7.81 3.94 -2.87
CA ALA A 323 7.34 5.33 -2.90
C ALA A 323 7.38 5.94 -4.30
N THR A 324 8.34 5.54 -5.14
CA THR A 324 8.55 6.05 -6.51
C THR A 324 7.75 5.32 -7.58
N VAL A 325 7.13 4.18 -7.26
CA VAL A 325 6.38 3.36 -8.21
C VAL A 325 5.06 4.05 -8.60
N GLU A 326 4.72 3.99 -9.88
CA GLU A 326 3.49 4.58 -10.42
C GLU A 326 2.21 3.94 -9.86
N ALA A 327 1.07 4.62 -10.08
CA ALA A 327 -0.24 4.10 -9.72
C ALA A 327 -1.17 4.05 -10.94
N ALA A 328 -2.14 3.15 -10.89
CA ALA A 328 -3.13 3.00 -11.96
C ALA A 328 -4.07 4.22 -12.08
N VAL A 329 -4.25 4.97 -10.99
CA VAL A 329 -4.92 6.28 -10.96
C VAL A 329 -3.96 7.31 -10.42
N GLU A 330 -3.59 8.30 -11.23
CA GLU A 330 -2.71 9.39 -10.81
C GLU A 330 -3.39 10.74 -10.87
N LEU A 331 -3.36 11.44 -9.74
CA LEU A 331 -3.99 12.74 -9.56
C LEU A 331 -2.95 13.77 -9.16
N GLU A 332 -2.92 14.89 -9.85
CA GLU A 332 -1.97 16.00 -9.59
C GLU A 332 -2.64 17.35 -9.83
N TYR A 333 -2.46 18.31 -8.95
CA TYR A 333 -3.15 19.61 -8.97
C TYR A 333 -4.67 19.45 -9.08
N VAL A 334 -5.26 18.66 -8.16
CA VAL A 334 -6.70 18.36 -8.21
C VAL A 334 -7.40 18.69 -6.88
N LYS A 335 -8.70 18.97 -6.97
CA LYS A 335 -9.53 19.21 -5.80
C LYS A 335 -10.91 18.58 -5.95
N ASN A 336 -11.42 17.96 -4.86
CA ASN A 336 -12.75 17.36 -4.80
C ASN A 336 -13.00 16.32 -5.91
N ILE A 337 -12.00 15.43 -6.13
CA ILE A 337 -12.18 14.24 -6.93
C ILE A 337 -12.66 13.11 -6.01
N ARG A 338 -13.70 12.39 -6.42
CA ARG A 338 -14.32 11.36 -5.58
C ARG A 338 -14.44 10.03 -6.32
N PHE A 339 -14.00 8.97 -5.66
CA PHE A 339 -14.28 7.59 -6.02
C PHE A 339 -15.20 7.02 -4.94
N VAL A 340 -16.42 6.61 -5.33
CA VAL A 340 -17.44 6.13 -4.39
C VAL A 340 -17.97 4.79 -4.89
N ASN A 341 -17.90 3.77 -4.07
CA ASN A 341 -18.31 2.41 -4.43
C ASN A 341 -17.69 1.95 -5.75
N CYS A 342 -16.36 2.12 -5.87
CA CYS A 342 -15.60 1.69 -7.04
C CYS A 342 -14.70 0.51 -6.70
N GLU A 343 -14.38 -0.29 -7.71
CA GLU A 343 -13.38 -1.34 -7.62
C GLU A 343 -12.13 -0.95 -8.40
N MET A 344 -10.95 -1.24 -7.84
CA MET A 344 -9.64 -1.08 -8.46
C MET A 344 -8.86 -2.37 -8.24
N LEU A 345 -8.81 -3.21 -9.26
CA LEU A 345 -8.37 -4.60 -9.14
C LEU A 345 -7.20 -4.91 -10.07
N HIS A 346 -6.36 -5.87 -9.65
CA HIS A 346 -5.36 -6.47 -10.54
C HIS A 346 -4.34 -5.45 -11.07
N THR A 347 -3.77 -4.63 -10.18
CA THR A 347 -2.74 -3.65 -10.58
C THR A 347 -1.34 -4.25 -10.55
N GLY A 348 -0.45 -3.80 -11.43
CA GLY A 348 0.98 -4.10 -11.35
C GLY A 348 1.74 -3.21 -10.34
N GLY A 349 1.23 -1.99 -10.10
CA GLY A 349 1.78 -1.02 -9.14
C GLY A 349 0.80 -0.67 -8.01
N TYR A 350 0.78 0.60 -7.61
CA TYR A 350 -0.23 1.13 -6.69
C TYR A 350 -1.60 1.31 -7.36
N ALA A 351 -2.68 1.30 -6.57
CA ALA A 351 -4.00 1.59 -7.12
C ALA A 351 -4.18 3.11 -7.36
N VAL A 352 -3.90 3.95 -6.36
CA VAL A 352 -4.13 5.41 -6.44
C VAL A 352 -2.93 6.20 -5.91
N TRP A 353 -2.57 7.29 -6.59
CA TRP A 353 -1.60 8.26 -6.11
C TRP A 353 -2.11 9.70 -6.22
N LEU A 354 -2.30 10.36 -5.08
CA LEU A 354 -2.55 11.78 -4.95
C LEU A 354 -1.18 12.49 -4.83
N LYS A 355 -0.60 12.93 -5.96
CA LYS A 355 0.83 13.32 -6.06
C LYS A 355 1.14 14.68 -5.43
N THR A 356 0.69 15.73 -6.04
CA THR A 356 1.04 17.13 -5.71
C THR A 356 -0.20 18.00 -5.73
N ALA A 357 -0.34 18.93 -4.81
CA ALA A 357 -1.45 19.89 -4.73
C ALA A 357 -2.85 19.23 -4.78
N CYS A 358 -2.99 18.02 -4.21
CA CYS A 358 -4.25 17.32 -4.15
C CYS A 358 -4.97 17.63 -2.84
N SER A 359 -6.19 18.16 -2.90
CA SER A 359 -6.95 18.51 -1.71
C SER A 359 -8.41 18.12 -1.76
N ASP A 360 -8.95 17.78 -0.60
CA ASP A 360 -10.39 17.51 -0.42
C ASP A 360 -10.89 16.32 -1.28
N ASN A 361 -9.99 15.40 -1.70
CA ASN A 361 -10.34 14.23 -2.49
C ASN A 361 -10.81 13.09 -1.57
N VAL A 362 -11.67 12.22 -2.10
CA VAL A 362 -12.32 11.17 -1.32
C VAL A 362 -12.27 9.83 -2.06
N ILE A 363 -11.78 8.80 -1.37
CA ILE A 363 -11.90 7.39 -1.74
C ILE A 363 -12.78 6.77 -0.66
N ASP A 364 -14.03 6.43 -1.00
CA ASP A 364 -15.02 5.98 -0.04
C ASP A 364 -15.75 4.74 -0.53
N HIS A 365 -15.89 3.75 0.36
CA HIS A 365 -16.57 2.49 0.03
C HIS A 365 -15.98 1.80 -1.21
N CYS A 366 -14.65 1.84 -1.39
CA CYS A 366 -13.96 1.28 -2.54
C CYS A 366 -13.29 -0.05 -2.20
N TYR A 367 -13.22 -0.95 -3.18
CA TYR A 367 -12.55 -2.24 -3.08
C TYR A 367 -11.27 -2.22 -3.91
N LEU A 368 -10.12 -2.21 -3.23
CA LEU A 368 -8.78 -2.21 -3.81
C LEU A 368 -8.12 -3.56 -3.50
N ALA A 369 -7.98 -4.42 -4.50
CA ALA A 369 -7.52 -5.80 -4.27
C ALA A 369 -6.64 -6.35 -5.38
N ASP A 370 -5.79 -7.31 -5.03
CA ASP A 370 -4.77 -7.90 -5.90
C ASP A 370 -3.87 -6.83 -6.53
N LEU A 371 -3.14 -6.15 -5.65
CA LEU A 371 -2.31 -5.01 -6.00
C LEU A 371 -0.83 -5.41 -6.09
N GLY A 372 -0.17 -5.01 -7.17
CA GLY A 372 1.25 -5.30 -7.37
C GLY A 372 2.16 -4.62 -6.33
N ALA A 373 1.81 -3.42 -5.89
CA ALA A 373 2.50 -2.71 -4.81
C ALA A 373 1.56 -2.49 -3.62
N GLY A 374 0.91 -1.34 -3.54
CA GLY A 374 0.04 -1.00 -2.42
C GLY A 374 -1.26 -0.32 -2.84
N GLY A 375 -2.04 0.17 -1.86
CA GLY A 375 -3.34 0.76 -2.12
C GLY A 375 -3.25 2.23 -2.53
N VAL A 376 -3.07 3.13 -1.58
CA VAL A 376 -3.20 4.58 -1.80
C VAL A 376 -1.94 5.31 -1.33
N LYS A 377 -1.39 6.17 -2.18
CA LYS A 377 -0.34 7.13 -1.82
C LYS A 377 -0.91 8.55 -1.76
N ILE A 378 -0.59 9.30 -0.69
CA ILE A 378 -1.00 10.68 -0.48
C ILE A 378 0.24 11.54 -0.28
N GLY A 379 0.44 12.51 -1.18
CA GLY A 379 1.61 13.36 -1.22
C GLY A 379 2.75 12.82 -2.08
N SER A 380 3.76 13.65 -2.22
CA SER A 380 5.00 13.34 -2.93
C SER A 380 6.05 12.81 -1.94
N PRO A 381 6.87 11.82 -2.32
CA PRO A 381 8.06 11.45 -1.55
C PRO A 381 9.20 12.49 -1.70
N TRP A 382 9.04 13.47 -2.57
CA TRP A 382 9.96 14.57 -2.73
C TRP A 382 9.59 15.71 -1.81
N TYR A 383 10.59 16.30 -1.16
CA TYR A 383 10.35 17.44 -0.27
C TYR A 383 9.81 18.66 -1.05
N ILE A 384 8.81 19.31 -0.50
CA ILE A 384 8.11 20.42 -1.14
C ILE A 384 8.35 21.71 -0.35
N ASN A 385 9.09 22.66 -0.92
CA ASN A 385 9.33 23.97 -0.32
C ASN A 385 8.09 24.89 -0.35
N ASP A 386 7.14 24.64 -1.27
CA ASP A 386 5.91 25.42 -1.41
C ASP A 386 4.75 24.72 -0.68
N SER A 387 4.35 25.23 0.47
CA SER A 387 3.25 24.67 1.27
C SER A 387 1.89 24.70 0.55
N THR A 388 1.73 25.47 -0.53
CA THR A 388 0.51 25.47 -1.35
C THR A 388 0.38 24.22 -2.19
N LEU A 389 1.49 23.52 -2.46
CA LEU A 389 1.56 22.30 -3.23
C LEU A 389 1.43 21.03 -2.37
N VAL A 390 1.41 21.17 -1.06
CA VAL A 390 1.24 20.05 -0.12
C VAL A 390 -0.17 19.47 -0.23
N CYS A 391 -0.27 18.15 -0.38
CA CYS A 391 -1.56 17.44 -0.35
C CYS A 391 -2.22 17.55 1.03
N LYS A 392 -3.53 17.82 1.07
CA LYS A 392 -4.22 18.02 2.34
C LYS A 392 -5.71 17.71 2.32
N ARG A 393 -6.25 17.29 3.47
CA ARG A 393 -7.68 17.02 3.68
C ARG A 393 -8.24 15.96 2.72
N ASN A 394 -7.41 15.02 2.31
CA ASN A 394 -7.87 13.87 1.54
C ASN A 394 -8.40 12.79 2.49
N VAL A 395 -9.33 11.99 2.03
CA VAL A 395 -10.02 10.99 2.82
C VAL A 395 -9.95 9.62 2.14
N VAL A 396 -9.52 8.60 2.89
CA VAL A 396 -9.68 7.19 2.54
C VAL A 396 -10.57 6.59 3.62
N ASN A 397 -11.81 6.26 3.27
CA ASN A 397 -12.81 5.87 4.25
C ASN A 397 -13.59 4.64 3.82
N ASN A 398 -14.01 3.82 4.80
CA ASN A 398 -14.90 2.68 4.59
C ASN A 398 -14.52 1.81 3.37
N SER A 399 -13.22 1.65 3.12
CA SER A 399 -12.68 0.96 1.96
C SER A 399 -11.95 -0.30 2.36
N ILE A 400 -11.93 -1.30 1.47
CA ILE A 400 -11.22 -2.55 1.65
C ILE A 400 -9.95 -2.47 0.81
N ILE A 401 -8.78 -2.63 1.44
CA ILE A 401 -7.47 -2.66 0.78
C ILE A 401 -6.82 -4.00 1.15
N THR A 402 -6.74 -4.91 0.21
CA THR A 402 -6.34 -6.28 0.51
C THR A 402 -5.54 -6.92 -0.62
N HIS A 403 -4.81 -7.97 -0.30
CA HIS A 403 -3.99 -8.74 -1.23
C HIS A 403 -3.03 -7.83 -2.01
N ALA A 404 -2.03 -7.24 -1.32
CA ALA A 404 -1.11 -6.27 -1.91
C ALA A 404 0.36 -6.65 -1.74
N GLY A 405 1.21 -6.16 -2.65
CA GLY A 405 2.65 -6.41 -2.66
C GLY A 405 3.08 -7.62 -3.49
N SER A 406 2.27 -8.08 -4.43
CA SER A 406 2.58 -9.26 -5.27
C SER A 406 3.80 -9.06 -6.17
N GLU A 407 3.99 -7.85 -6.72
CA GLU A 407 5.15 -7.49 -7.56
C GLU A 407 6.24 -6.76 -6.76
N LEU A 408 5.84 -5.90 -5.85
CA LEU A 408 6.69 -5.01 -5.08
C LEU A 408 6.30 -5.14 -3.58
N PRO A 409 6.83 -6.13 -2.88
CA PRO A 409 6.40 -6.49 -1.53
C PRO A 409 6.62 -5.38 -0.48
N CYS A 410 7.39 -4.34 -0.79
CA CYS A 410 7.53 -3.16 0.07
C CYS A 410 6.38 -2.13 -0.06
N GLY A 411 5.34 -2.42 -0.85
CA GLY A 411 4.15 -1.58 -0.98
C GLY A 411 3.35 -1.48 0.33
N VAL A 412 2.73 -0.34 0.58
CA VAL A 412 1.97 -0.01 1.80
C VAL A 412 0.49 0.15 1.49
N GLY A 413 -0.37 -0.27 2.40
CA GLY A 413 -1.82 -0.12 2.22
C GLY A 413 -2.22 1.34 1.98
N VAL A 414 -1.86 2.24 2.90
CA VAL A 414 -2.01 3.70 2.71
C VAL A 414 -0.73 4.40 3.16
N ALA A 415 -0.04 5.06 2.24
CA ALA A 415 1.18 5.82 2.52
C ALA A 415 0.92 7.33 2.43
N VAL A 416 1.18 8.04 3.52
CA VAL A 416 1.10 9.51 3.60
C VAL A 416 2.52 10.05 3.71
N PHE A 417 3.00 10.72 2.65
CA PHE A 417 4.34 11.30 2.60
C PHE A 417 4.35 12.73 3.15
N HIS A 418 4.78 13.72 2.38
CA HIS A 418 4.66 15.14 2.74
C HIS A 418 3.22 15.62 2.53
N ALA A 419 2.32 15.31 3.46
CA ALA A 419 0.89 15.62 3.33
C ALA A 419 0.21 15.79 4.71
N SER A 420 -0.71 16.73 4.83
CA SER A 420 -1.31 17.12 6.11
C SER A 420 -2.84 16.98 6.15
N ASP A 421 -3.39 16.91 7.37
CA ASP A 421 -4.83 16.98 7.61
C ASP A 421 -5.64 15.87 6.91
N ASN A 422 -5.01 14.77 6.50
CA ASN A 422 -5.68 13.65 5.83
C ASN A 422 -6.35 12.73 6.83
N ARG A 423 -7.34 11.97 6.38
CA ARG A 423 -8.12 11.05 7.20
C ARG A 423 -8.13 9.66 6.57
N ILE A 424 -7.65 8.68 7.29
CA ILE A 424 -7.66 7.26 6.95
C ILE A 424 -8.55 6.57 8.00
N THR A 425 -9.82 6.30 7.68
CA THR A 425 -10.81 5.92 8.67
C THR A 425 -11.69 4.76 8.24
N HIS A 426 -12.04 3.89 9.17
CA HIS A 426 -12.98 2.78 8.96
C HIS A 426 -12.62 1.86 7.79
N ASN A 427 -11.33 1.66 7.51
CA ASN A 427 -10.91 0.77 6.44
C ASN A 427 -10.61 -0.63 6.96
N GLU A 428 -10.80 -1.61 6.11
CA GLU A 428 -10.26 -2.95 6.23
C GLU A 428 -8.94 -2.99 5.46
N ILE A 429 -7.81 -3.25 6.14
CA ILE A 429 -6.48 -3.30 5.54
C ILE A 429 -5.84 -4.63 5.92
N SER A 430 -5.77 -5.55 4.97
CA SER A 430 -5.38 -6.94 5.25
C SER A 430 -4.61 -7.59 4.10
N ASP A 431 -3.94 -8.70 4.38
CA ASP A 431 -3.22 -9.47 3.36
C ASP A 431 -2.19 -8.65 2.57
N LEU A 432 -1.40 -7.84 3.27
CA LEU A 432 -0.34 -7.03 2.68
C LEU A 432 1.04 -7.60 3.02
N ARG A 433 1.99 -7.49 2.09
CA ARG A 433 3.37 -7.98 2.30
C ARG A 433 4.21 -7.05 3.18
N TYR A 434 3.76 -5.83 3.44
CA TYR A 434 4.43 -4.83 4.27
C TYR A 434 3.44 -4.08 5.17
N SER A 435 3.74 -2.82 5.53
CA SER A 435 2.94 -2.01 6.46
C SER A 435 1.52 -1.71 5.97
N GLY A 436 0.56 -1.64 6.88
CA GLY A 436 -0.82 -1.25 6.59
C GLY A 436 -0.94 0.24 6.32
N VAL A 437 -0.45 1.07 7.24
CA VAL A 437 -0.47 2.55 7.09
C VAL A 437 0.91 3.11 7.45
N SER A 438 1.41 4.04 6.65
CA SER A 438 2.67 4.76 6.90
C SER A 438 2.42 6.27 6.85
N VAL A 439 2.93 7.03 7.84
CA VAL A 439 2.75 8.48 7.93
C VAL A 439 4.10 9.15 8.19
N GLY A 440 4.50 10.06 7.29
CA GLY A 440 5.75 10.81 7.38
C GLY A 440 6.83 10.32 6.43
N TRP A 441 7.78 11.22 6.11
CA TRP A 441 8.85 10.94 5.13
C TRP A 441 10.11 11.78 5.41
N VAL A 442 10.44 11.98 6.69
CA VAL A 442 11.66 12.69 7.13
C VAL A 442 12.38 11.84 8.16
N TRP A 443 13.61 11.42 7.86
CA TRP A 443 14.45 10.63 8.76
C TRP A 443 15.18 11.54 9.76
N GLY A 444 14.62 11.71 10.93
CA GLY A 444 15.14 12.55 12.01
C GLY A 444 14.23 13.71 12.41
N TYR A 445 14.79 14.66 13.14
CA TYR A 445 14.09 15.84 13.64
C TYR A 445 14.11 17.00 12.62
N ASN A 446 13.10 17.83 12.65
CA ASN A 446 13.05 19.05 11.84
C ASN A 446 14.25 19.95 12.08
N ASN A 447 14.82 20.48 11.01
CA ASN A 447 15.96 21.40 11.03
C ASN A 447 17.20 20.89 11.78
N SER A 448 17.29 19.58 12.08
CA SER A 448 18.47 19.04 12.76
C SER A 448 19.73 19.15 11.89
N ASP A 449 19.60 18.85 10.59
CA ASP A 449 20.65 18.95 9.59
C ASP A 449 20.09 19.34 8.23
N ALA A 450 20.89 20.05 7.44
CA ALA A 450 20.59 20.25 6.04
C ALA A 450 21.11 19.04 5.24
N VAL A 451 20.24 18.33 4.55
CA VAL A 451 20.58 17.17 3.76
C VAL A 451 20.31 17.38 2.28
N TRP A 452 21.08 16.71 1.44
CA TRP A 452 20.80 16.66 0.01
C TRP A 452 19.60 15.76 -0.24
N THR A 453 18.61 16.29 -0.90
CA THR A 453 17.39 15.54 -1.25
C THR A 453 16.77 16.08 -2.55
N ASN A 454 15.89 15.29 -3.14
CA ASN A 454 15.05 15.78 -4.23
C ASN A 454 13.99 16.74 -3.67
N VAL A 455 13.95 17.94 -4.21
CA VAL A 455 13.02 19.01 -3.79
C VAL A 455 12.10 19.32 -4.96
N LEU A 456 10.80 19.30 -4.74
CA LEU A 456 9.82 19.77 -5.72
C LEU A 456 9.78 21.28 -5.71
N MET A 457 10.13 21.90 -6.84
CA MET A 457 10.17 23.33 -7.03
C MET A 457 8.77 23.91 -7.32
N LYS A 458 8.61 25.23 -7.18
CA LYS A 458 7.32 25.92 -7.40
C LYS A 458 6.79 25.81 -8.83
N ASP A 459 7.66 25.64 -9.79
CA ASP A 459 7.33 25.46 -11.20
C ASP A 459 6.99 23.99 -11.57
N GLY A 460 7.03 23.08 -10.56
CA GLY A 460 6.74 21.66 -10.74
C GLY A 460 7.94 20.83 -11.15
N THR A 461 9.13 21.41 -11.32
CA THR A 461 10.37 20.67 -11.56
C THR A 461 10.88 20.05 -10.26
N VAL A 462 11.69 18.98 -10.38
CA VAL A 462 12.38 18.37 -9.25
C VAL A 462 13.86 18.71 -9.35
N ASP A 463 14.39 19.40 -8.35
CA ASP A 463 15.80 19.74 -8.25
C ASP A 463 16.44 18.98 -7.08
N PHE A 464 17.75 18.76 -7.16
CA PHE A 464 18.52 18.13 -6.11
C PHE A 464 19.29 19.19 -5.33
N ALA A 465 18.80 19.49 -4.14
CA ALA A 465 19.26 20.60 -3.33
C ALA A 465 19.62 20.19 -1.90
N GLN A 466 20.51 20.94 -1.27
CA GLN A 466 20.73 20.85 0.17
C GLN A 466 19.73 21.74 0.87
N THR A 467 18.90 21.16 1.74
CA THR A 467 17.85 21.89 2.47
C THR A 467 17.60 21.25 3.83
N PRO A 468 17.28 22.04 4.86
CA PRO A 468 16.72 21.48 6.10
C PRO A 468 15.35 20.91 5.80
N LEU A 469 15.15 19.64 6.13
CA LEU A 469 13.87 18.99 5.96
C LEU A 469 12.95 19.32 7.14
N ILE A 470 11.74 19.79 6.81
CA ILE A 470 10.66 20.01 7.76
C ILE A 470 9.51 19.10 7.38
N SER A 471 9.16 18.18 8.26
CA SER A 471 8.04 17.27 8.00
C SER A 471 6.74 18.06 7.83
N GLN A 472 6.04 17.77 6.75
CA GLN A 472 4.72 18.33 6.46
C GLN A 472 3.60 17.30 6.67
N ALA A 473 3.93 16.12 7.15
CA ALA A 473 2.99 15.04 7.48
C ALA A 473 2.34 15.28 8.84
N VAL A 474 1.65 16.39 9.02
CA VAL A 474 1.10 16.85 10.31
C VAL A 474 -0.43 16.76 10.35
N ARG A 475 -1.01 16.63 11.56
CA ARG A 475 -2.47 16.60 11.80
C ARG A 475 -3.23 15.55 10.98
N ASN A 476 -2.59 14.44 10.65
CA ASN A 476 -3.26 13.32 10.00
C ASN A 476 -4.04 12.48 11.02
N LEU A 477 -5.13 11.87 10.60
CA LEU A 477 -5.95 10.99 11.42
C LEU A 477 -5.99 9.58 10.84
N VAL A 478 -5.53 8.60 11.61
CA VAL A 478 -5.67 7.17 11.33
C VAL A 478 -6.55 6.57 12.41
N ALA A 479 -7.83 6.28 12.10
CA ALA A 479 -8.78 5.91 13.13
C ALA A 479 -9.80 4.88 12.67
N TYR A 480 -10.20 4.00 13.60
CA TYR A 480 -11.22 2.98 13.38
C TYR A 480 -10.89 2.02 12.22
N ASN A 481 -9.62 1.84 11.89
CA ASN A 481 -9.22 0.86 10.87
C ASN A 481 -9.01 -0.51 11.51
N HIS A 482 -9.35 -1.56 10.77
CA HIS A 482 -8.98 -2.92 11.06
C HIS A 482 -7.77 -3.30 10.19
N ILE A 483 -6.61 -3.55 10.82
CA ILE A 483 -5.35 -3.80 10.13
C ILE A 483 -4.80 -5.16 10.60
N HIS A 484 -4.74 -6.14 9.70
CA HIS A 484 -4.37 -7.49 10.13
C HIS A 484 -3.80 -8.38 9.04
N HIS A 485 -3.15 -9.48 9.46
CA HIS A 485 -2.55 -10.49 8.58
C HIS A 485 -1.63 -9.86 7.54
N ILE A 486 -0.65 -9.08 8.00
CA ILE A 486 0.26 -8.32 7.16
C ILE A 486 1.73 -8.68 7.43
N GLY A 487 2.60 -8.31 6.49
CA GLY A 487 4.04 -8.55 6.53
C GLY A 487 4.45 -9.91 5.94
N TRP A 488 3.68 -10.95 6.11
CA TRP A 488 3.87 -12.29 5.57
C TRP A 488 5.27 -12.90 5.82
N GLY A 489 6.09 -12.28 6.67
CA GLY A 489 7.46 -12.72 6.93
C GLY A 489 8.38 -12.58 5.71
N GLU A 490 8.12 -11.63 4.82
CA GLU A 490 8.95 -11.38 3.64
C GLU A 490 9.98 -10.28 3.85
N LEU A 491 9.61 -9.18 4.46
CA LEU A 491 10.51 -8.06 4.76
C LEU A 491 10.63 -7.86 6.27
N SER A 492 11.61 -7.09 6.68
CA SER A 492 11.89 -6.72 8.07
C SER A 492 11.56 -5.24 8.31
N ASP A 493 11.78 -4.75 9.53
CA ASP A 493 11.72 -3.34 9.89
C ASP A 493 10.37 -2.69 9.50
N MET A 494 9.27 -3.26 9.99
CA MET A 494 7.94 -2.81 9.64
C MET A 494 7.00 -2.85 10.84
N GLY A 495 6.03 -1.97 10.81
CA GLY A 495 4.89 -1.97 11.74
C GLY A 495 3.58 -1.88 10.99
N ALA A 496 2.48 -2.29 11.62
CA ALA A 496 1.16 -2.16 11.00
C ALA A 496 0.80 -0.70 10.75
N VAL A 497 1.04 0.16 11.73
CA VAL A 497 1.03 1.61 11.57
C VAL A 497 2.42 2.15 11.88
N TYR A 498 3.06 2.74 10.90
CA TYR A 498 4.42 3.25 10.94
C TYR A 498 4.42 4.77 10.87
N THR A 499 5.24 5.44 11.68
CA THR A 499 5.44 6.89 11.61
C THR A 499 6.90 7.25 11.47
N LEU A 500 7.20 8.36 10.78
CA LEU A 500 8.57 8.79 10.48
C LEU A 500 8.69 10.32 10.51
N GLY A 501 9.63 10.83 11.31
CA GLY A 501 9.85 12.26 11.49
C GLY A 501 8.78 12.96 12.32
N GLU A 502 8.91 14.27 12.49
CA GLU A 502 7.97 15.06 13.28
C GLU A 502 6.59 15.10 12.61
N SER A 503 5.55 14.82 13.40
CA SER A 503 4.17 14.70 12.91
C SER A 503 3.16 15.27 13.91
N HIS A 504 3.38 16.51 14.32
CA HIS A 504 2.58 17.18 15.33
C HIS A 504 1.08 17.16 15.03
N GLY A 505 0.29 16.75 16.01
CA GLY A 505 -1.17 16.67 15.92
C GLY A 505 -1.68 15.47 15.12
N THR A 506 -0.81 14.59 14.64
CA THR A 506 -1.21 13.31 14.05
C THR A 506 -1.71 12.37 15.15
N ARG A 507 -2.86 11.75 14.88
CA ARG A 507 -3.54 10.87 15.81
C ARG A 507 -3.81 9.50 15.19
N ILE A 508 -3.41 8.46 15.91
CA ILE A 508 -3.61 7.05 15.56
C ILE A 508 -4.45 6.45 16.67
N VAL A 509 -5.78 6.39 16.46
CA VAL A 509 -6.71 6.16 17.54
C VAL A 509 -7.83 5.18 17.16
N HIS A 510 -8.28 4.36 18.12
CA HIS A 510 -9.40 3.42 17.95
C HIS A 510 -9.20 2.41 16.81
N ASN A 511 -7.97 2.04 16.48
CA ASN A 511 -7.71 0.99 15.50
C ASN A 511 -7.64 -0.38 16.16
N MET A 512 -7.99 -1.43 15.44
CA MET A 512 -7.73 -2.81 15.80
C MET A 512 -6.64 -3.37 14.89
N ILE A 513 -5.56 -3.85 15.48
CA ILE A 513 -4.34 -4.29 14.80
C ILE A 513 -3.96 -5.67 15.32
N HIS A 514 -3.77 -6.63 14.42
CA HIS A 514 -3.33 -7.96 14.85
C HIS A 514 -2.69 -8.79 13.74
N ASP A 515 -2.02 -9.87 14.12
CA ASP A 515 -1.38 -10.82 13.21
C ASP A 515 -0.41 -10.12 12.24
N VAL A 516 0.62 -9.52 12.80
CA VAL A 516 1.67 -8.77 12.09
C VAL A 516 2.97 -9.57 12.12
N LEU A 517 3.47 -9.95 10.95
CA LEU A 517 4.71 -10.71 10.79
C LEU A 517 5.82 -9.88 10.13
N SER A 518 7.05 -10.34 10.29
CA SER A 518 8.22 -9.87 9.55
C SER A 518 9.18 -11.04 9.28
N TYR A 519 10.15 -10.87 8.40
CA TYR A 519 11.16 -11.88 8.12
C TYR A 519 12.09 -12.08 9.31
N ASP A 520 12.85 -11.04 9.67
CA ASP A 520 13.80 -11.06 10.78
C ASP A 520 13.28 -10.17 11.92
N TYR A 521 13.78 -8.96 12.11
CA TYR A 521 13.28 -8.02 13.10
C TYR A 521 12.09 -7.21 12.55
N GLY A 522 11.32 -6.61 13.44
CA GLY A 522 10.09 -5.88 13.07
C GLY A 522 8.83 -6.71 13.25
N GLY A 523 7.76 -6.32 12.60
CA GLY A 523 6.44 -6.88 12.82
C GLY A 523 5.82 -6.36 14.11
N TRP A 524 5.91 -5.03 14.32
CA TRP A 524 5.24 -4.32 15.42
C TRP A 524 3.82 -3.89 15.02
N GLY A 525 2.98 -3.69 16.00
CA GLY A 525 1.66 -3.11 15.75
C GLY A 525 1.77 -1.61 15.46
N LEU A 526 2.14 -0.82 16.44
CA LEU A 526 2.39 0.62 16.34
C LEU A 526 3.90 0.86 16.37
N TYR A 527 4.43 1.59 15.40
CA TYR A 527 5.86 1.83 15.28
C TYR A 527 6.16 3.31 15.05
N THR A 528 6.84 3.94 16.01
CA THR A 528 7.43 5.28 15.87
C THR A 528 8.91 5.13 15.53
N ASP A 529 9.26 5.39 14.26
CA ASP A 529 10.62 5.32 13.77
C ASP A 529 11.31 6.70 13.84
N GLU A 530 12.45 6.82 13.21
CA GLU A 530 13.43 7.91 13.30
C GLU A 530 12.82 9.30 13.39
N GLY A 531 12.99 9.95 14.55
CA GLY A 531 12.56 11.32 14.79
C GLY A 531 11.05 11.52 14.94
N SER A 532 10.24 10.44 15.02
CA SER A 532 8.79 10.58 15.22
C SER A 532 8.48 11.44 16.44
N THR A 533 7.78 12.56 16.23
CA THR A 533 7.56 13.57 17.28
C THR A 533 6.13 14.08 17.29
N GLY A 534 5.55 14.21 18.48
CA GLY A 534 4.23 14.83 18.69
C GLY A 534 3.05 14.00 18.16
N VAL A 535 3.22 12.68 18.05
CA VAL A 535 2.19 11.74 17.62
C VAL A 535 1.39 11.23 18.83
N GLU A 536 0.08 11.18 18.71
CA GLU A 536 -0.82 10.52 19.67
C GLU A 536 -1.21 9.13 19.16
N MET A 537 -0.92 8.09 19.92
CA MET A 537 -1.37 6.71 19.71
C MET A 537 -2.21 6.29 20.92
N SER A 538 -3.54 6.35 20.80
CA SER A 538 -4.42 6.12 21.94
C SER A 538 -5.67 5.31 21.61
N SER A 539 -6.14 4.55 22.59
CA SER A 539 -7.35 3.72 22.47
C SER A 539 -7.30 2.70 21.31
N ASN A 540 -6.14 2.16 21.01
CA ASN A 540 -5.98 1.08 20.04
C ASN A 540 -5.97 -0.28 20.75
N LEU A 541 -6.52 -1.31 20.09
CA LEU A 541 -6.33 -2.71 20.44
C LEU A 541 -5.27 -3.29 19.49
N VAL A 542 -4.16 -3.79 20.05
CA VAL A 542 -3.03 -4.34 19.30
C VAL A 542 -2.63 -5.69 19.88
N TYR A 543 -2.70 -6.76 19.07
CA TYR A 543 -2.42 -8.10 19.58
C TYR A 543 -1.82 -9.04 18.55
N ARG A 544 -1.15 -10.10 19.00
CA ARG A 544 -0.47 -11.11 18.17
C ARG A 544 0.48 -10.52 17.11
N CYS A 545 1.22 -9.49 17.48
CA CYS A 545 2.30 -8.95 16.66
C CYS A 545 3.61 -9.66 16.96
N LYS A 546 4.45 -9.95 15.95
CA LYS A 546 5.71 -10.69 16.12
C LYS A 546 6.64 -10.07 17.16
N SER A 547 6.93 -8.78 17.02
CA SER A 547 7.86 -8.07 17.91
C SER A 547 7.16 -7.12 18.90
N GLY A 548 5.85 -7.30 19.11
CA GLY A 548 5.07 -6.57 20.10
C GLY A 548 4.13 -5.53 19.55
N GLY A 549 3.28 -5.02 20.44
CA GLY A 549 2.21 -4.09 20.08
C GLY A 549 2.70 -2.68 19.82
N PHE A 550 3.80 -2.26 20.43
CA PHE A 550 4.39 -0.94 20.25
C PHE A 550 5.92 -1.00 20.20
N HIS A 551 6.49 -0.18 19.33
CA HIS A 551 7.93 0.09 19.27
C HIS A 551 8.21 1.57 19.06
N GLN A 552 9.15 2.13 19.83
CA GLN A 552 9.80 3.40 19.49
C GLN A 552 11.28 3.17 19.21
N HIS A 553 11.72 3.51 17.98
CA HIS A 553 13.14 3.53 17.66
C HIS A 553 13.80 4.72 18.34
N TYR A 554 13.48 5.95 17.90
CA TYR A 554 13.74 7.18 18.63
C TYR A 554 12.77 8.29 18.22
N GLY A 555 12.49 9.20 19.15
CA GLY A 555 11.52 10.27 18.89
C GLY A 555 11.24 11.09 20.16
N LYS A 556 10.37 12.08 20.02
CA LYS A 556 10.18 13.10 21.02
C LYS A 556 8.70 13.38 21.30
N GLU A 557 8.33 13.45 22.57
CA GLU A 557 7.00 13.92 23.03
C GLU A 557 5.80 13.17 22.42
N ASN A 558 5.97 11.88 22.06
CA ASN A 558 4.86 11.05 21.61
C ASN A 558 3.97 10.65 22.79
N LYS A 559 2.68 10.40 22.54
CA LYS A 559 1.72 9.98 23.56
C LYS A 559 1.20 8.58 23.23
N ILE A 560 1.54 7.62 24.10
CA ILE A 560 1.15 6.21 23.95
C ILE A 560 0.26 5.88 25.16
N GLU A 561 -1.02 6.14 25.02
CA GLU A 561 -1.92 6.17 26.19
C GLU A 561 -3.23 5.41 25.93
N ASN A 562 -3.75 4.75 26.95
CA ASN A 562 -5.06 4.09 26.91
C ASN A 562 -5.18 2.99 25.84
N ASN A 563 -4.08 2.31 25.48
CA ASN A 563 -4.07 1.21 24.54
C ASN A 563 -4.15 -0.15 25.24
N ILE A 564 -4.56 -1.18 24.49
CA ILE A 564 -4.46 -2.58 24.87
C ILE A 564 -3.38 -3.21 23.99
N PHE A 565 -2.28 -3.67 24.58
CA PHE A 565 -1.22 -4.45 23.94
C PHE A 565 -1.27 -5.87 24.47
N ALA A 566 -1.53 -6.84 23.57
CA ALA A 566 -1.73 -8.21 24.00
C ALA A 566 -1.01 -9.23 23.12
N PHE A 567 -0.50 -10.29 23.74
CA PHE A 567 0.01 -11.49 23.07
C PHE A 567 1.09 -11.23 22.02
N GLY A 568 1.97 -10.23 22.24
CA GLY A 568 3.18 -10.06 21.46
C GLY A 568 4.07 -11.30 21.55
N HIS A 569 4.66 -11.75 20.43
CA HIS A 569 5.35 -13.04 20.44
C HIS A 569 6.71 -12.96 21.15
N TYR A 570 7.57 -11.97 20.82
CA TYR A 570 8.87 -11.81 21.47
C TYR A 570 8.81 -10.80 22.61
N TYR A 571 8.13 -9.69 22.42
CA TYR A 571 7.96 -8.62 23.37
C TYR A 571 6.52 -8.15 23.40
N GLN A 572 6.11 -7.47 24.47
CA GLN A 572 4.83 -6.77 24.42
C GLN A 572 5.00 -5.35 23.89
N VAL A 573 6.03 -4.64 24.39
CA VAL A 573 6.41 -3.30 23.93
C VAL A 573 7.93 -3.15 23.90
N GLN A 574 8.45 -2.38 22.96
CA GLN A 574 9.88 -2.20 22.72
C GLN A 574 10.30 -0.73 22.66
N TYR A 575 11.48 -0.41 23.17
CA TYR A 575 12.15 0.87 23.05
C TYR A 575 13.63 0.63 22.77
N THR A 576 14.25 1.33 21.81
CA THR A 576 15.61 0.95 21.39
C THR A 576 16.68 2.00 21.52
N ARG A 577 16.37 3.30 21.46
CA ARG A 577 17.38 4.34 21.50
C ARG A 577 17.06 5.41 22.56
N VAL A 578 17.91 5.51 23.59
CA VAL A 578 17.81 6.54 24.64
C VAL A 578 18.32 7.87 24.12
N GLU A 579 17.58 8.94 24.38
CA GLU A 579 17.92 10.32 24.07
C GLU A 579 17.76 11.22 25.29
N ASP A 580 18.38 12.41 25.26
CA ASP A 580 18.41 13.34 26.41
C ASP A 580 17.16 14.22 26.60
N HIS A 581 16.08 13.94 25.88
CA HIS A 581 14.78 14.60 26.02
C HIS A 581 13.69 13.58 26.37
N GLN A 582 12.49 14.06 26.70
CA GLN A 582 11.35 13.17 26.90
C GLN A 582 10.98 12.48 25.58
N SER A 583 11.15 11.15 25.56
CA SER A 583 10.87 10.34 24.37
C SER A 583 9.36 10.20 24.13
N PHE A 584 8.61 9.79 25.15
CA PHE A 584 7.16 9.65 25.08
C PHE A 584 6.52 9.57 26.47
N SER A 585 5.19 9.73 26.54
CA SER A 585 4.38 9.29 27.66
C SER A 585 3.83 7.89 27.42
N PHE A 586 3.80 7.05 28.46
CA PHE A 586 3.28 5.68 28.42
C PHE A 586 2.36 5.44 29.60
N LYS A 587 1.07 5.75 29.43
CA LYS A 587 0.12 5.81 30.55
C LYS A 587 -1.21 5.13 30.23
N HIS A 588 -1.85 4.63 31.27
CA HIS A 588 -3.19 4.05 31.18
C HIS A 588 -3.30 2.89 30.17
N ASN A 589 -2.17 2.21 29.86
CA ASN A 589 -2.18 1.08 28.94
C ASN A 589 -2.42 -0.24 29.67
N ILE A 590 -2.99 -1.21 28.97
CA ILE A 590 -3.13 -2.59 29.43
C ILE A 590 -2.14 -3.43 28.63
N ILE A 591 -1.24 -4.13 29.32
CA ILE A 591 -0.27 -5.05 28.74
C ILE A 591 -0.62 -6.46 29.22
N LEU A 592 -1.13 -7.29 28.29
CA LEU A 592 -1.55 -8.67 28.52
C LEU A 592 -0.63 -9.62 27.77
N GLN A 593 -0.09 -10.62 28.42
CA GLN A 593 0.85 -11.55 27.79
C GLN A 593 0.65 -13.00 28.24
N ASP A 594 1.00 -13.93 27.38
CA ASP A 594 1.12 -15.36 27.64
C ASP A 594 2.57 -15.85 27.58
N LYS A 595 3.45 -15.06 26.96
CA LYS A 595 4.88 -15.29 26.72
C LYS A 595 5.60 -14.00 26.37
N GLY A 596 6.92 -14.12 26.12
CA GLY A 596 7.77 -13.01 25.70
C GLY A 596 8.11 -12.04 26.82
N GLU A 597 8.95 -11.06 26.53
CA GLU A 597 9.32 -10.01 27.47
C GLU A 597 8.23 -8.93 27.57
N THR A 598 7.99 -8.42 28.77
CA THR A 598 7.02 -7.33 28.96
C THR A 598 7.53 -6.04 28.33
N LEU A 599 8.76 -5.65 28.68
CA LEU A 599 9.43 -4.43 28.21
C LEU A 599 10.79 -4.79 27.62
N ALA A 600 10.96 -4.68 26.31
CA ALA A 600 12.22 -4.96 25.64
C ALA A 600 13.04 -3.68 25.41
N GLY A 601 14.34 -3.74 25.72
CA GLY A 601 15.27 -2.63 25.53
C GLY A 601 15.46 -1.74 26.76
N PRO A 602 16.08 -0.54 26.63
CA PRO A 602 16.60 0.27 27.74
C PRO A 602 15.55 1.16 28.42
N TRP A 603 14.37 0.64 28.76
CA TRP A 603 13.29 1.37 29.42
C TRP A 603 13.69 2.02 30.72
N GLU A 604 14.60 1.36 31.50
CA GLU A 604 15.12 1.89 32.77
C GLU A 604 15.82 3.23 32.56
N ASN A 605 16.58 3.38 31.49
CA ASN A 605 17.42 4.55 31.21
C ASN A 605 16.70 5.64 30.39
N GLY A 606 15.57 5.30 29.75
CA GLY A 606 14.83 6.23 28.91
C GLY A 606 14.13 7.34 29.72
N LYS A 607 14.11 8.56 29.16
CA LYS A 607 13.28 9.66 29.68
C LYS A 607 11.84 9.47 29.19
N ILE A 608 11.12 8.57 29.84
CA ILE A 608 9.75 8.16 29.54
C ILE A 608 8.87 8.53 30.74
N ASP A 609 7.77 9.22 30.49
CA ASP A 609 6.78 9.53 31.50
C ASP A 609 5.77 8.37 31.60
N MET A 610 6.05 7.45 32.55
CA MET A 610 5.28 6.20 32.72
C MET A 610 4.51 6.21 34.00
N ASP A 611 3.21 5.89 33.97
CA ASP A 611 2.41 5.59 35.17
C ASP A 611 1.02 5.06 34.79
N TYR A 612 0.31 4.53 35.80
CA TYR A 612 -1.06 4.05 35.64
C TYR A 612 -1.21 2.99 34.54
N ASN A 613 -0.24 2.08 34.39
CA ASN A 613 -0.35 0.93 33.44
C ASN A 613 -0.80 -0.32 34.19
N LEU A 614 -1.42 -1.24 33.49
CA LEU A 614 -1.82 -2.55 33.99
C LEU A 614 -1.03 -3.63 33.24
N TYR A 615 -0.40 -4.49 34.02
CA TYR A 615 0.39 -5.62 33.51
C TYR A 615 -0.24 -6.93 33.99
N TRP A 616 -0.38 -7.89 33.08
CA TRP A 616 -0.88 -9.21 33.41
C TRP A 616 -0.25 -10.29 32.53
N HIS A 617 0.26 -11.34 33.17
CA HIS A 617 0.78 -12.52 32.50
C HIS A 617 -0.09 -13.73 32.83
N LEU A 618 -0.66 -14.40 31.80
CA LEU A 618 -1.59 -15.52 31.99
C LEU A 618 -0.97 -16.71 32.73
N ASN A 619 0.31 -17.00 32.45
CA ASN A 619 1.00 -18.21 32.90
C ASN A 619 2.23 -17.94 33.77
N GLY A 620 2.44 -16.70 34.23
CA GLY A 620 3.64 -16.32 34.97
C GLY A 620 3.58 -14.91 35.53
N ASN A 621 4.71 -14.24 35.59
CA ASN A 621 4.83 -12.85 36.04
C ASN A 621 5.41 -11.96 34.95
N PRO A 622 4.93 -10.73 34.79
CA PRO A 622 5.53 -9.75 33.89
C PRO A 622 7.01 -9.50 34.21
N GLN A 623 7.84 -9.34 33.18
CA GLN A 623 9.28 -9.16 33.30
C GLN A 623 9.68 -7.71 32.97
N PHE A 624 10.42 -7.06 33.90
CA PHE A 624 10.90 -5.68 33.79
C PHE A 624 12.43 -5.63 33.73
N GLY A 625 13.04 -6.27 32.76
CA GLY A 625 14.49 -6.48 32.73
C GLY A 625 14.95 -7.30 33.95
N LYS A 626 15.84 -6.74 34.77
CA LYS A 626 16.33 -7.35 36.02
C LYS A 626 15.42 -7.12 37.24
N HIS A 627 14.36 -6.30 37.11
CA HIS A 627 13.55 -5.85 38.26
C HIS A 627 12.29 -6.71 38.40
N SER A 628 11.89 -6.96 39.62
CA SER A 628 10.53 -7.36 39.97
C SER A 628 9.55 -6.20 39.74
N PHE A 629 8.26 -6.48 39.60
CA PHE A 629 7.24 -5.44 39.46
C PHE A 629 7.26 -4.44 40.66
N SER A 630 7.50 -4.94 41.85
CA SER A 630 7.58 -4.10 43.06
C SER A 630 8.76 -3.11 43.01
N GLU A 631 9.91 -3.52 42.47
CA GLU A 631 11.08 -2.67 42.27
C GLU A 631 10.84 -1.69 41.14
N TRP A 632 10.28 -2.15 40.04
CA TRP A 632 9.92 -1.33 38.87
C TRP A 632 8.96 -0.19 39.25
N LYS A 633 7.95 -0.48 40.05
CA LYS A 633 7.02 0.53 40.57
C LYS A 633 7.72 1.66 41.33
N LYS A 634 8.71 1.34 42.17
CA LYS A 634 9.48 2.35 42.90
C LYS A 634 10.35 3.19 41.96
N LEU A 635 10.84 2.59 40.88
CA LEU A 635 11.77 3.22 39.98
C LEU A 635 11.05 4.12 38.94
N LYS A 636 9.94 3.66 38.38
CA LYS A 636 9.29 4.29 37.20
C LYS A 636 7.78 4.57 37.34
N GLU A 637 6.98 3.67 37.99
CA GLU A 637 5.52 3.64 37.83
C GLU A 637 4.80 3.44 39.16
N ARG A 638 4.54 4.50 39.90
CA ARG A 638 3.99 4.39 41.27
C ARG A 638 2.59 3.81 41.36
N HIS A 639 1.71 4.13 40.40
CA HIS A 639 0.29 3.80 40.42
C HIS A 639 -0.09 2.65 39.49
N SER A 640 0.86 2.09 38.78
CA SER A 640 0.64 0.92 37.94
C SER A 640 0.31 -0.33 38.75
N VAL A 641 -0.41 -1.26 38.15
CA VAL A 641 -0.89 -2.45 38.84
C VAL A 641 -0.57 -3.73 38.08
N GLU A 642 -0.29 -4.81 38.82
CA GLU A 642 -0.24 -6.16 38.26
C GLU A 642 -1.51 -6.88 38.71
N MET A 643 -2.41 -7.12 37.76
CA MET A 643 -3.65 -7.85 38.02
C MET A 643 -4.38 -8.17 36.71
N ASP A 644 -5.28 -9.17 36.76
CA ASP A 644 -6.14 -9.53 35.63
C ASP A 644 -6.98 -8.32 35.17
N PRO A 645 -6.89 -7.92 33.87
CA PRO A 645 -7.64 -6.81 33.33
C PRO A 645 -9.16 -7.03 33.32
N GLY A 646 -9.63 -8.27 33.44
CA GLY A 646 -11.03 -8.65 33.50
C GLY A 646 -11.72 -8.69 32.12
N PHE A 647 -11.01 -9.12 31.08
CA PHE A 647 -11.59 -9.40 29.79
C PHE A 647 -12.51 -10.64 29.85
N LYS A 648 -13.46 -10.77 28.91
CA LYS A 648 -14.34 -11.94 28.83
C LYS A 648 -13.57 -13.18 28.37
N ASP A 649 -12.88 -13.09 27.26
CA ASP A 649 -12.09 -14.19 26.70
C ASP A 649 -11.04 -13.66 25.69
N ALA A 650 -10.02 -12.98 26.20
CA ALA A 650 -9.00 -12.37 25.36
C ALA A 650 -8.18 -13.40 24.56
N VAL A 651 -8.09 -14.64 25.01
CA VAL A 651 -7.40 -15.72 24.28
C VAL A 651 -8.11 -16.07 22.97
N ASN A 652 -9.44 -15.92 22.94
CA ASN A 652 -10.28 -16.09 21.77
C ASN A 652 -10.75 -14.74 21.19
N ASP A 653 -9.96 -13.68 21.35
CA ASP A 653 -10.16 -12.35 20.78
C ASP A 653 -11.34 -11.54 21.35
N ASP A 654 -11.98 -12.00 22.45
CA ASP A 654 -13.02 -11.23 23.12
C ASP A 654 -12.43 -10.32 24.21
N PHE A 655 -11.96 -9.14 23.80
CA PHE A 655 -11.40 -8.10 24.69
C PHE A 655 -12.47 -7.23 25.36
N ARG A 656 -13.75 -7.59 25.30
CA ARG A 656 -14.80 -6.92 26.06
C ARG A 656 -14.60 -7.18 27.56
N PHE A 657 -14.83 -6.18 28.36
CA PHE A 657 -14.65 -6.32 29.82
C PHE A 657 -15.81 -7.09 30.44
N ALA A 658 -15.53 -8.19 31.13
CA ALA A 658 -16.44 -8.84 32.06
C ALA A 658 -16.49 -8.07 33.39
N SER A 659 -15.34 -7.46 33.79
CA SER A 659 -15.23 -6.63 35.00
C SER A 659 -14.37 -5.40 34.72
N LYS A 660 -14.81 -4.23 35.13
CA LYS A 660 -14.07 -2.96 35.02
C LYS A 660 -13.30 -2.61 36.31
N LYS A 661 -13.18 -3.53 37.29
CA LYS A 661 -12.53 -3.25 38.59
C LYS A 661 -11.04 -2.91 38.45
N ALA A 662 -10.31 -3.69 37.62
CA ALA A 662 -8.88 -3.49 37.39
C ALA A 662 -8.60 -2.20 36.61
N VAL A 663 -9.29 -1.98 35.52
CA VAL A 663 -9.06 -0.84 34.64
C VAL A 663 -9.39 0.51 35.26
N ARG A 664 -10.30 0.55 36.24
CA ARG A 664 -10.56 1.76 37.02
C ARG A 664 -9.38 2.21 37.85
N LYS A 665 -8.52 1.27 38.34
CA LYS A 665 -7.33 1.60 39.12
C LYS A 665 -6.27 2.36 38.36
N ILE A 666 -6.24 2.13 37.04
CA ILE A 666 -5.30 2.81 36.15
C ILE A 666 -5.97 3.93 35.34
N HIS A 667 -7.18 4.32 35.68
CA HIS A 667 -7.95 5.32 34.96
C HIS A 667 -8.11 5.04 33.47
N PHE A 668 -8.05 3.76 33.06
CA PHE A 668 -8.27 3.35 31.67
C PHE A 668 -9.71 3.69 31.25
N LYS A 669 -9.85 4.27 30.08
CA LYS A 669 -11.15 4.63 29.45
C LYS A 669 -11.51 3.56 28.44
N PRO A 670 -12.41 2.64 28.79
CA PRO A 670 -12.89 1.64 27.82
C PRO A 670 -13.43 2.29 26.57
N PHE A 671 -13.06 1.76 25.40
CA PHE A 671 -13.52 2.23 24.10
C PHE A 671 -14.27 1.12 23.37
N ASP A 672 -15.09 1.51 22.41
CA ASP A 672 -15.89 0.59 21.60
C ASP A 672 -15.11 0.18 20.36
N LEU A 673 -15.07 -1.12 20.10
CA LEU A 673 -14.43 -1.72 18.93
C LEU A 673 -15.46 -2.13 17.85
N THR A 674 -16.76 -1.94 18.11
CA THR A 674 -17.80 -2.34 17.15
C THR A 674 -17.86 -1.45 15.89
N GLU A 675 -17.24 -0.27 15.97
CA GLU A 675 -17.14 0.68 14.85
C GLU A 675 -15.84 0.53 14.04
N VAL A 676 -14.97 -0.40 14.42
CA VAL A 676 -13.69 -0.62 13.73
C VAL A 676 -13.89 -1.40 12.43
N GLY A 677 -13.13 -1.03 11.41
CA GLY A 677 -13.24 -1.61 10.07
C GLY A 677 -14.38 -1.01 9.26
N VAL A 678 -14.75 -1.67 8.18
CA VAL A 678 -15.78 -1.19 7.26
C VAL A 678 -17.17 -1.31 7.86
N TYR A 679 -18.04 -0.40 7.48
CA TYR A 679 -19.44 -0.34 7.92
C TYR A 679 -20.39 -0.32 6.72
N GLY A 680 -21.68 -0.59 6.97
CA GLY A 680 -22.70 -0.63 5.94
C GLY A 680 -23.39 -2.00 5.85
N SER A 681 -23.63 -2.48 4.64
CA SER A 681 -24.35 -3.74 4.41
C SER A 681 -23.58 -4.97 4.89
N SER A 682 -24.30 -6.08 5.12
CA SER A 682 -23.69 -7.38 5.48
C SER A 682 -22.77 -7.90 4.38
N GLU A 683 -23.13 -7.71 3.13
CA GLU A 683 -22.34 -8.12 1.96
C GLU A 683 -20.99 -7.38 1.91
N TRP A 684 -20.98 -6.08 2.25
CA TRP A 684 -19.76 -5.29 2.30
C TRP A 684 -18.82 -5.77 3.41
N LYS A 685 -19.37 -6.04 4.58
CA LYS A 685 -18.59 -6.59 5.71
C LYS A 685 -18.12 -8.02 5.44
N GLU A 686 -18.87 -8.82 4.72
CA GLU A 686 -18.44 -10.16 4.30
C GLU A 686 -17.34 -10.08 3.26
N LYS A 687 -17.40 -9.16 2.29
CA LYS A 687 -16.34 -8.91 1.29
C LYS A 687 -15.01 -8.50 1.93
N ALA A 688 -15.03 -7.94 3.13
CA ALA A 688 -13.85 -7.56 3.90
C ALA A 688 -13.12 -8.75 4.55
N ARG A 689 -13.75 -9.93 4.65
CA ARG A 689 -13.13 -11.09 5.26
C ARG A 689 -12.08 -11.71 4.34
N MET A 690 -10.94 -12.03 4.92
CA MET A 690 -9.93 -12.80 4.21
C MET A 690 -10.45 -14.22 3.89
N PRO A 691 -10.12 -14.75 2.70
CA PRO A 691 -10.39 -16.15 2.38
C PRO A 691 -9.70 -17.10 3.38
N GLU A 692 -10.36 -18.22 3.73
CA GLU A 692 -9.80 -19.19 4.69
C GLU A 692 -8.47 -19.80 4.18
N GLU A 693 -8.33 -20.01 2.88
CA GLU A 693 -7.08 -20.46 2.26
C GLU A 693 -5.90 -19.51 2.57
N SER A 694 -6.13 -18.19 2.49
CA SER A 694 -5.12 -17.16 2.83
C SER A 694 -4.81 -17.17 4.33
N LEU A 695 -5.82 -17.34 5.17
CA LEU A 695 -5.64 -17.44 6.63
C LEU A 695 -4.83 -18.67 7.02
N GLU A 696 -5.09 -19.83 6.41
CA GLU A 696 -4.33 -21.06 6.65
C GLU A 696 -2.87 -20.90 6.22
N LEU A 697 -2.64 -20.35 5.02
CA LEU A 697 -1.29 -20.08 4.52
C LEU A 697 -0.53 -19.13 5.44
N PHE A 698 -1.18 -18.06 5.91
CA PHE A 698 -0.57 -17.12 6.87
C PHE A 698 -0.19 -17.82 8.17
N ARG A 699 -1.06 -18.67 8.71
CA ARG A 699 -0.78 -19.47 9.92
C ARG A 699 0.43 -20.40 9.74
N GLU A 700 0.58 -21.03 8.57
CA GLU A 700 1.74 -21.88 8.26
C GLU A 700 3.03 -21.07 8.22
N ILE A 701 3.02 -19.94 7.54
CA ILE A 701 4.18 -19.02 7.48
C ILE A 701 4.52 -18.52 8.89
N ALA A 702 3.53 -18.14 9.67
CA ALA A 702 3.71 -17.71 11.06
C ALA A 702 4.42 -18.77 11.91
N LYS A 703 4.02 -20.06 11.79
CA LYS A 703 4.69 -21.18 12.48
C LYS A 703 6.18 -21.25 12.17
N VAL A 704 6.60 -20.93 10.95
CA VAL A 704 8.02 -20.93 10.56
C VAL A 704 8.73 -19.67 11.05
N ARG A 705 8.12 -18.49 10.90
CA ARG A 705 8.74 -17.17 11.23
C ARG A 705 8.78 -16.87 12.72
N LEU A 706 7.98 -17.55 13.53
CA LEU A 706 7.94 -17.39 15.00
C LEU A 706 8.74 -18.46 15.75
N LYS A 707 9.46 -19.34 15.05
CA LYS A 707 10.25 -20.46 15.65
C LYS A 707 11.68 -20.09 16.05
N LYS A 708 12.03 -18.84 16.23
CA LYS A 708 13.40 -18.48 16.67
C LYS A 708 13.61 -18.64 18.16
#